data_6f53b57b1920afa06a569d582d2b91bc
#
_entry.id   6f53b57b1920afa06a569d582d2b91bc
#
_cell.length_a   1.000
_cell.length_b   1.000
_cell.length_c   1.000
_cell.angle_alpha   90.00
_cell.angle_beta   90.00
_cell.angle_gamma   90.00
#
_symmetry.space_group_name_H-M   'P 1'
#
loop_
_entity.id
_entity.type
_entity.pdbx_description
1 polymer ?
#
loop_
_entity_poly.entity_id
_entity_poly.type
_entity_poly.pdbx_seq_one_letter_code
_entity_poly.pdbx_strand_id
1 'polypeptide(L)'
;MDRTETPKGNFLRDIVAADVAAGTYDGRVVTRFPPEPNGYPHIGHAQSICLNFGLAKSFGGVTNLRYDDTNPEAESQEFADALLDAVRWLGFEPNEVLYASDYFEPLYAWAQDLIRKGLAYVDSQDGDAIREGRGTVTEAGTPSPYRDRPAEESLRLLEEMKNGEHPDGAHVLRAKVDTEFGPMAHPNMKLRDPIMYRIRRDAEHYRRGTEWAIYPLYDWAHGQGDAIEGITHSVCTLEFDVNRPLYDWYLDAIGIPEPRNHQYEFARFNLDYTVMSKRILRRLVEGGHVDGWDDPRMPTIAGLKRRGVRPQALRSFFDGLGVTKVNGSVEIQQLEYALRDDLNAVAPRVMAVLDPVELVIDGIEGTTWIDAPYWPHDVTPPASAPRSRQLPLGATVWIERDDFSADPPKKWKRMAPGRAVRLRHGPVVECLGAETDADDTVTRIRARLADDAKPTGVIHWVDAEHGLPASFRLIERLFTVPDPASEEDPMATLNPDSLVEQIGWVEPSVAEDPMDTRYQFERTGYFWRDPEDSLPGALVFNQIVALKDTWAPKPDAQTPPAARSQTPTTPAGPRDPASALDADQRETYSALLVHGIGEEEAAVLAADTPLRHLSHAIIDAGADPRAAGALVVHDLRRALGDRDLADSQAEADELAAVLALVEDGTLTRNAVGDAVAGLVDAGGTARAVIAARGLAAVRDADALTPAVEAALAENPDEVARYRAGEQKLFGFFVGQAMRRAGKGADPKAVQGLLREKLADA
;
A
#
# COMPACT_ATOMS: atom_id res chain seq x y z
N MET A 1 -23.43 -11.99 3.29
CA MET A 1 -24.22 -10.82 2.84
C MET A 1 -23.25 -9.86 2.23
N ASP A 2 -23.31 -9.67 0.92
CA ASP A 2 -22.49 -8.64 0.24
C ASP A 2 -22.87 -7.27 0.85
N ARG A 3 -21.96 -6.69 1.60
CA ARG A 3 -22.05 -5.25 1.88
C ARG A 3 -21.77 -4.55 0.56
N THR A 4 -22.81 -4.13 -0.12
CA THR A 4 -22.73 -3.17 -1.22
C THR A 4 -22.38 -1.80 -0.65
N GLU A 5 -21.21 -1.66 -0.07
CA GLU A 5 -20.62 -0.32 0.13
C GLU A 5 -20.29 0.19 -1.26
N THR A 6 -20.90 1.31 -1.64
CA THR A 6 -20.53 2.02 -2.86
C THR A 6 -19.04 2.33 -2.75
N PRO A 7 -18.18 1.81 -3.62
CA PRO A 7 -16.74 2.06 -3.54
C PRO A 7 -16.48 3.56 -3.50
N LYS A 8 -15.55 4.00 -2.63
CA LYS A 8 -15.18 5.42 -2.54
C LYS A 8 -14.83 5.93 -3.93
N GLY A 9 -15.38 7.08 -4.34
CA GLY A 9 -15.04 7.73 -5.59
C GLY A 9 -13.54 8.01 -5.63
N ASN A 10 -12.92 7.83 -6.80
CA ASN A 10 -11.56 8.24 -7.08
C ASN A 10 -11.50 8.78 -8.50
N PHE A 11 -10.47 9.56 -8.83
CA PHE A 11 -10.36 10.24 -10.11
C PHE A 11 -10.44 9.31 -11.33
N LEU A 12 -9.91 8.06 -11.26
CA LEU A 12 -10.03 7.09 -12.35
C LEU A 12 -11.49 6.66 -12.58
N ARG A 13 -12.23 6.41 -11.49
CA ARG A 13 -13.66 6.11 -11.58
C ARG A 13 -14.45 7.29 -12.17
N ASP A 14 -14.07 8.51 -11.80
CA ASP A 14 -14.73 9.72 -12.29
C ASP A 14 -14.49 9.91 -13.80
N ILE A 15 -13.26 9.63 -14.30
CA ILE A 15 -12.92 9.61 -15.72
C ILE A 15 -13.76 8.56 -16.46
N VAL A 16 -13.73 7.29 -16.00
CA VAL A 16 -14.50 6.22 -16.63
C VAL A 16 -16.00 6.50 -16.62
N ALA A 17 -16.51 7.05 -15.51
CA ALA A 17 -17.92 7.43 -15.40
C ALA A 17 -18.30 8.52 -16.41
N ALA A 18 -17.43 9.51 -16.61
CA ALA A 18 -17.63 10.57 -17.60
C ALA A 18 -17.64 10.01 -19.02
N ASP A 19 -16.71 9.13 -19.37
CA ASP A 19 -16.63 8.50 -20.69
C ASP A 19 -17.82 7.58 -20.96
N VAL A 20 -18.27 6.82 -20.00
CA VAL A 20 -19.49 5.99 -20.10
C VAL A 20 -20.73 6.89 -20.31
N ALA A 21 -20.85 7.98 -19.54
CA ALA A 21 -21.96 8.92 -19.65
C ALA A 21 -21.96 9.66 -21.01
N ALA A 22 -20.79 9.99 -21.56
CA ALA A 22 -20.62 10.60 -22.87
C ALA A 22 -20.81 9.62 -24.03
N GLY A 23 -20.77 8.31 -23.76
CA GLY A 23 -20.79 7.27 -24.80
C GLY A 23 -19.49 7.20 -25.62
N THR A 24 -18.37 7.70 -25.11
CA THR A 24 -17.08 7.81 -25.79
C THR A 24 -16.65 6.49 -26.44
N TYR A 25 -16.85 5.37 -25.77
CA TYR A 25 -16.51 4.01 -26.26
C TYR A 25 -17.75 3.14 -26.46
N ASP A 26 -18.88 3.70 -26.85
CA ASP A 26 -20.17 3.00 -26.96
C ASP A 26 -20.58 2.29 -25.65
N GLY A 27 -20.23 2.87 -24.51
CA GLY A 27 -20.48 2.32 -23.17
C GLY A 27 -19.58 1.16 -22.77
N ARG A 28 -18.58 0.79 -23.57
CA ARG A 28 -17.60 -0.25 -23.24
C ARG A 28 -16.58 0.28 -22.24
N VAL A 29 -16.20 -0.59 -21.29
CA VAL A 29 -15.06 -0.38 -20.41
C VAL A 29 -14.17 -1.60 -20.48
N VAL A 30 -13.01 -1.45 -21.09
CA VAL A 30 -12.01 -2.51 -21.25
C VAL A 30 -10.69 -2.01 -20.68
N THR A 31 -10.20 -2.67 -19.64
CA THR A 31 -8.89 -2.42 -19.03
C THR A 31 -7.97 -3.60 -19.28
N ARG A 32 -6.71 -3.50 -18.88
CA ARG A 32 -5.78 -4.64 -18.89
C ARG A 32 -4.82 -4.58 -17.69
N PHE A 33 -4.37 -5.74 -17.28
CA PHE A 33 -3.23 -5.92 -16.40
C PHE A 33 -2.07 -6.44 -17.26
N PRO A 34 -0.99 -5.64 -17.51
CA PRO A 34 0.06 -5.96 -18.46
C PRO A 34 1.40 -6.29 -17.74
N PRO A 35 1.50 -7.38 -16.98
CA PRO A 35 2.74 -7.70 -16.29
C PRO A 35 3.81 -8.24 -17.25
N GLU A 36 5.07 -7.89 -16.99
CA GLU A 36 6.24 -8.56 -17.58
C GLU A 36 6.47 -9.88 -16.84
N PRO A 37 6.48 -11.07 -17.54
CA PRO A 37 6.61 -12.38 -16.90
C PRO A 37 8.08 -12.71 -16.54
N ASN A 38 8.73 -11.85 -15.74
CA ASN A 38 10.16 -11.88 -15.39
C ASN A 38 10.41 -12.04 -13.88
N GLY A 39 9.42 -12.52 -13.14
CA GLY A 39 9.52 -12.78 -11.70
C GLY A 39 8.16 -13.02 -11.05
N TYR A 40 8.19 -13.55 -9.82
CA TYR A 40 6.99 -13.80 -9.06
C TYR A 40 6.24 -12.50 -8.70
N PRO A 41 4.89 -12.50 -8.76
CA PRO A 41 4.08 -11.35 -8.38
C PRO A 41 4.18 -11.08 -6.87
N HIS A 42 4.18 -9.80 -6.52
CA HIS A 42 4.21 -9.31 -5.14
C HIS A 42 2.98 -8.44 -4.84
N ILE A 43 2.84 -7.99 -3.59
CA ILE A 43 1.70 -7.19 -3.12
C ILE A 43 1.44 -5.92 -3.98
N GLY A 44 2.47 -5.32 -4.58
CA GLY A 44 2.31 -4.21 -5.52
C GLY A 44 1.56 -4.60 -6.81
N HIS A 45 1.77 -5.82 -7.32
CA HIS A 45 0.98 -6.36 -8.43
C HIS A 45 -0.48 -6.58 -8.00
N ALA A 46 -0.72 -7.01 -6.75
CA ALA A 46 -2.09 -7.15 -6.23
C ALA A 46 -2.85 -5.83 -6.24
N GLN A 47 -2.21 -4.68 -5.96
CA GLN A 47 -2.82 -3.36 -6.10
C GLN A 47 -3.28 -3.12 -7.54
N SER A 48 -2.39 -3.32 -8.52
CA SER A 48 -2.70 -3.11 -9.93
C SER A 48 -3.81 -4.04 -10.45
N ILE A 49 -3.79 -5.31 -10.02
CA ILE A 49 -4.85 -6.29 -10.32
C ILE A 49 -6.18 -5.82 -9.76
N CYS A 50 -6.24 -5.54 -8.44
CA CYS A 50 -7.46 -5.09 -7.78
C CYS A 50 -8.03 -3.82 -8.43
N LEU A 51 -7.16 -2.87 -8.80
CA LEU A 51 -7.57 -1.62 -9.43
C LEU A 51 -8.15 -1.86 -10.82
N ASN A 52 -7.42 -2.51 -11.73
CA ASN A 52 -7.86 -2.71 -13.11
C ASN A 52 -9.14 -3.56 -13.18
N PHE A 53 -9.16 -4.71 -12.51
CA PHE A 53 -10.33 -5.60 -12.49
C PHE A 53 -11.52 -4.98 -11.73
N GLY A 54 -11.25 -4.33 -10.60
CA GLY A 54 -12.28 -3.66 -9.80
C GLY A 54 -12.90 -2.47 -10.53
N LEU A 55 -12.08 -1.67 -11.25
CA LEU A 55 -12.55 -0.54 -12.04
C LEU A 55 -13.48 -1.02 -13.17
N ALA A 56 -13.02 -1.93 -14.03
CA ALA A 56 -13.82 -2.45 -15.14
C ALA A 56 -15.12 -3.10 -14.63
N LYS A 57 -15.04 -3.98 -13.63
CA LYS A 57 -16.20 -4.64 -13.02
C LYS A 57 -17.26 -3.65 -12.52
N SER A 58 -16.83 -2.51 -11.97
CA SER A 58 -17.76 -1.49 -11.43
C SER A 58 -18.65 -0.84 -12.49
N PHE A 59 -18.23 -0.89 -13.75
CA PHE A 59 -18.95 -0.35 -14.90
C PHE A 59 -19.48 -1.46 -15.83
N GLY A 60 -19.51 -2.72 -15.38
CA GLY A 60 -19.95 -3.85 -16.20
C GLY A 60 -19.00 -4.19 -17.35
N GLY A 61 -17.77 -3.70 -17.29
CA GLY A 61 -16.70 -3.94 -18.25
C GLY A 61 -15.88 -5.18 -17.97
N VAL A 62 -14.78 -5.34 -18.71
CA VAL A 62 -13.89 -6.50 -18.67
C VAL A 62 -12.42 -6.08 -18.55
N THR A 63 -11.57 -7.00 -18.09
CA THR A 63 -10.13 -6.79 -17.99
C THR A 63 -9.38 -7.94 -18.65
N ASN A 64 -8.46 -7.64 -19.55
CA ASN A 64 -7.54 -8.62 -20.13
C ASN A 64 -6.27 -8.76 -19.26
N LEU A 65 -5.69 -9.96 -19.26
CA LEU A 65 -4.32 -10.19 -18.83
C LEU A 65 -3.46 -10.25 -20.09
N ARG A 66 -2.60 -9.25 -20.30
CA ARG A 66 -1.63 -9.27 -21.40
C ARG A 66 -0.22 -9.34 -20.84
N TYR A 67 0.46 -10.41 -21.07
CA TYR A 67 1.88 -10.50 -20.76
C TYR A 67 2.69 -9.58 -21.67
N ASP A 68 3.46 -8.68 -21.07
CA ASP A 68 4.45 -7.87 -21.78
C ASP A 68 5.73 -8.69 -21.94
N ASP A 69 5.66 -9.68 -22.84
CA ASP A 69 6.71 -10.63 -23.12
C ASP A 69 7.59 -10.16 -24.30
N THR A 70 8.19 -8.97 -24.14
CA THR A 70 9.04 -8.31 -25.16
C THR A 70 10.55 -8.42 -24.85
N ASN A 71 10.92 -9.06 -23.74
CA ASN A 71 12.30 -9.22 -23.29
C ASN A 71 12.71 -10.70 -23.14
N PRO A 72 13.22 -11.34 -24.19
CA PRO A 72 13.46 -12.80 -24.22
C PRO A 72 14.48 -13.31 -23.18
N GLU A 73 15.31 -12.42 -22.61
CA GLU A 73 16.39 -12.82 -21.70
C GLU A 73 15.92 -13.00 -20.24
N ALA A 74 14.74 -12.49 -19.87
CA ALA A 74 14.31 -12.41 -18.48
C ALA A 74 12.99 -13.12 -18.20
N GLU A 75 12.30 -13.60 -19.22
CA GLU A 75 10.92 -14.06 -19.14
C GLU A 75 10.81 -15.59 -19.18
N SER A 76 9.81 -16.14 -18.50
CA SER A 76 9.56 -17.56 -18.47
C SER A 76 8.08 -17.92 -18.34
N GLN A 77 7.72 -19.14 -18.78
CA GLN A 77 6.38 -19.68 -18.59
C GLN A 77 6.02 -19.81 -17.11
N GLU A 78 6.98 -20.17 -16.25
CA GLU A 78 6.79 -20.27 -14.80
C GLU A 78 6.26 -18.95 -14.19
N PHE A 79 6.86 -17.82 -14.59
CA PHE A 79 6.41 -16.51 -14.08
C PHE A 79 5.07 -16.09 -14.68
N ALA A 80 4.80 -16.46 -15.95
CA ALA A 80 3.50 -16.22 -16.58
C ALA A 80 2.39 -16.99 -15.83
N ASP A 81 2.62 -18.26 -15.52
CA ASP A 81 1.68 -19.08 -14.76
C ASP A 81 1.45 -18.52 -13.35
N ALA A 82 2.50 -18.12 -12.65
CA ALA A 82 2.41 -17.53 -11.32
C ALA A 82 1.61 -16.20 -11.30
N LEU A 83 1.71 -15.39 -12.36
CA LEU A 83 0.95 -14.15 -12.51
C LEU A 83 -0.54 -14.44 -12.74
N LEU A 84 -0.88 -15.41 -13.58
CA LEU A 84 -2.27 -15.83 -13.82
C LEU A 84 -2.88 -16.41 -12.54
N ASP A 85 -2.14 -17.26 -11.83
CA ASP A 85 -2.56 -17.83 -10.56
C ASP A 85 -2.82 -16.75 -9.50
N ALA A 86 -2.01 -15.69 -9.47
CA ALA A 86 -2.21 -14.55 -8.57
C ALA A 86 -3.50 -13.78 -8.89
N VAL A 87 -3.82 -13.57 -10.18
CA VAL A 87 -5.09 -12.94 -10.60
C VAL A 87 -6.28 -13.77 -10.13
N ARG A 88 -6.24 -15.09 -10.37
CA ARG A 88 -7.29 -16.04 -9.98
C ARG A 88 -7.43 -16.16 -8.47
N TRP A 89 -6.32 -16.24 -7.77
CA TRP A 89 -6.33 -16.27 -6.30
C TRP A 89 -6.95 -15.00 -5.69
N LEU A 90 -6.70 -13.83 -6.28
CA LEU A 90 -7.36 -12.59 -5.88
C LEU A 90 -8.87 -12.58 -6.19
N GLY A 91 -9.42 -13.60 -6.85
CA GLY A 91 -10.83 -13.77 -7.14
C GLY A 91 -11.28 -13.04 -8.41
N PHE A 92 -10.37 -12.85 -9.34
CA PHE A 92 -10.64 -12.31 -10.67
C PHE A 92 -10.38 -13.38 -11.75
N GLU A 93 -11.09 -13.27 -12.87
CA GLU A 93 -10.84 -14.06 -14.07
C GLU A 93 -10.60 -13.10 -15.23
N PRO A 94 -9.49 -13.19 -15.96
CA PRO A 94 -9.25 -12.40 -17.15
C PRO A 94 -10.29 -12.69 -18.23
N ASN A 95 -10.74 -11.66 -18.95
CA ASN A 95 -11.58 -11.85 -20.13
C ASN A 95 -10.82 -12.62 -21.22
N GLU A 96 -9.56 -12.20 -21.47
CA GLU A 96 -8.61 -12.90 -22.34
C GLU A 96 -7.23 -12.92 -21.70
N VAL A 97 -6.46 -13.96 -22.03
CA VAL A 97 -5.04 -14.05 -21.69
C VAL A 97 -4.25 -13.92 -22.98
N LEU A 98 -3.55 -12.80 -23.11
CA LEU A 98 -2.91 -12.32 -24.32
C LEU A 98 -1.40 -12.13 -24.10
N TYR A 99 -0.66 -12.01 -25.19
CA TYR A 99 0.80 -11.89 -25.15
C TYR A 99 1.26 -10.81 -26.14
N ALA A 100 2.16 -9.93 -25.73
CA ALA A 100 2.73 -8.91 -26.60
C ALA A 100 3.49 -9.54 -27.78
N SER A 101 4.09 -10.73 -27.57
CA SER A 101 4.77 -11.50 -28.62
C SER A 101 3.84 -11.98 -29.75
N ASP A 102 2.53 -12.06 -29.54
CA ASP A 102 1.56 -12.37 -30.60
C ASP A 102 1.34 -11.19 -31.55
N TYR A 103 1.79 -10.00 -31.20
CA TYR A 103 1.67 -8.77 -31.97
C TYR A 103 2.97 -8.36 -32.69
N PHE A 104 4.00 -9.19 -32.67
CA PHE A 104 5.29 -8.87 -33.30
C PHE A 104 5.16 -8.60 -34.80
N GLU A 105 4.33 -9.35 -35.54
CA GLU A 105 4.08 -9.12 -36.95
C GLU A 105 3.38 -7.77 -37.25
N PRO A 106 2.24 -7.43 -36.63
CA PRO A 106 1.62 -6.12 -36.85
C PRO A 106 2.50 -4.96 -36.38
N LEU A 107 3.21 -5.09 -35.24
CA LEU A 107 4.17 -4.08 -34.78
C LEU A 107 5.29 -3.85 -35.79
N TYR A 108 5.81 -4.92 -36.39
CA TYR A 108 6.86 -4.86 -37.44
C TYR A 108 6.32 -4.19 -38.70
N ALA A 109 5.10 -4.52 -39.13
CA ALA A 109 4.47 -3.89 -40.28
C ALA A 109 4.27 -2.38 -40.06
N TRP A 110 3.80 -1.95 -38.91
CA TRP A 110 3.69 -0.54 -38.55
C TRP A 110 5.05 0.16 -38.48
N ALA A 111 6.09 -0.51 -37.98
CA ALA A 111 7.44 0.05 -37.98
C ALA A 111 7.96 0.31 -39.40
N GLN A 112 7.70 -0.61 -40.35
CA GLN A 112 8.00 -0.40 -41.78
C GLN A 112 7.22 0.78 -42.35
N ASP A 113 5.95 0.93 -41.97
CA ASP A 113 5.10 2.07 -42.44
C ASP A 113 5.61 3.40 -41.88
N LEU A 114 6.08 3.44 -40.63
CA LEU A 114 6.71 4.65 -40.08
C LEU A 114 8.00 5.01 -40.82
N ILE A 115 8.82 4.03 -41.21
CA ILE A 115 10.00 4.30 -42.09
C ILE A 115 9.57 4.88 -43.43
N ARG A 116 8.54 4.33 -44.10
CA ARG A 116 8.02 4.84 -45.39
C ARG A 116 7.48 6.25 -45.25
N LYS A 117 6.87 6.59 -44.12
CA LYS A 117 6.38 7.93 -43.78
C LYS A 117 7.50 8.92 -43.39
N GLY A 118 8.77 8.44 -43.22
CA GLY A 118 9.88 9.24 -42.72
C GLY A 118 9.82 9.56 -41.22
N LEU A 119 9.04 8.78 -40.48
CA LEU A 119 8.84 8.90 -39.02
C LEU A 119 9.65 7.88 -38.20
N ALA A 120 10.48 7.07 -38.86
CA ALA A 120 11.44 6.18 -38.22
C ALA A 120 12.66 5.95 -39.12
N TYR A 121 13.78 5.61 -38.53
CA TYR A 121 15.02 5.35 -39.22
C TYR A 121 15.87 4.29 -38.46
N VAL A 122 16.71 3.54 -39.19
CA VAL A 122 17.70 2.63 -38.58
C VAL A 122 18.95 3.44 -38.22
N ASP A 123 19.29 3.43 -36.95
CA ASP A 123 20.50 4.05 -36.39
C ASP A 123 21.61 3.01 -36.23
N SER A 124 22.80 3.32 -36.70
CA SER A 124 23.98 2.46 -36.61
C SER A 124 25.00 2.97 -35.57
N GLN A 125 24.59 3.88 -34.70
CA GLN A 125 25.37 4.25 -33.52
C GLN A 125 25.32 3.15 -32.47
N ASP A 126 26.39 3.00 -31.71
CA ASP A 126 26.39 2.16 -30.52
C ASP A 126 25.57 2.77 -29.37
N GLY A 127 25.36 1.98 -28.32
CA GLY A 127 24.52 2.41 -27.18
C GLY A 127 25.08 3.59 -26.40
N ASP A 128 26.39 3.79 -26.37
CA ASP A 128 27.05 4.91 -25.68
C ASP A 128 26.86 6.20 -26.47
N ALA A 129 27.12 6.19 -27.79
CA ALA A 129 26.86 7.31 -28.66
C ALA A 129 25.38 7.75 -28.66
N ILE A 130 24.44 6.80 -28.65
CA ILE A 130 23.01 7.10 -28.53
C ILE A 130 22.68 7.76 -27.18
N ARG A 131 23.30 7.28 -26.09
CA ARG A 131 23.09 7.84 -24.75
C ARG A 131 23.62 9.25 -24.65
N GLU A 132 24.85 9.48 -25.11
CA GLU A 132 25.47 10.82 -25.17
C GLU A 132 24.69 11.76 -26.07
N GLY A 133 24.29 11.28 -27.26
CA GLY A 133 23.52 12.05 -28.23
C GLY A 133 22.12 12.44 -27.75
N ARG A 134 21.57 11.77 -26.73
CA ARG A 134 20.26 12.14 -26.15
C ARG A 134 20.29 13.45 -25.35
N GLY A 135 21.45 13.86 -24.85
CA GLY A 135 21.59 15.02 -23.99
C GLY A 135 21.07 14.78 -22.55
N THR A 136 20.77 15.88 -21.86
CA THR A 136 20.25 15.87 -20.49
C THR A 136 18.88 16.56 -20.42
N VAL A 137 18.25 16.60 -19.25
CA VAL A 137 16.98 17.30 -19.05
C VAL A 137 17.12 18.80 -19.34
N THR A 138 18.31 19.36 -19.08
CA THR A 138 18.63 20.79 -19.27
C THR A 138 19.36 21.11 -20.57
N GLU A 139 19.92 20.11 -21.25
CA GLU A 139 20.69 20.27 -22.47
C GLU A 139 20.03 19.51 -23.63
N ALA A 140 19.85 20.17 -24.76
CA ALA A 140 19.35 19.54 -25.98
C ALA A 140 20.32 18.43 -26.42
N GLY A 141 19.75 17.37 -26.96
CA GLY A 141 20.54 16.30 -27.57
C GLY A 141 21.05 16.68 -28.97
N THR A 142 21.88 15.81 -29.51
CA THR A 142 22.42 15.91 -30.88
C THR A 142 21.74 14.85 -31.76
N PRO A 143 21.15 15.22 -32.89
CA PRO A 143 20.58 14.26 -33.82
C PRO A 143 21.61 13.25 -34.31
N SER A 144 21.19 12.00 -34.47
CA SER A 144 22.05 10.95 -35.06
C SER A 144 22.47 11.31 -36.48
N PRO A 145 23.69 11.04 -36.90
CA PRO A 145 24.12 11.18 -38.30
C PRO A 145 23.29 10.30 -39.27
N TYR A 146 22.58 9.30 -38.74
CA TYR A 146 21.74 8.39 -39.53
C TYR A 146 20.25 8.80 -39.53
N ARG A 147 19.90 9.94 -38.90
CA ARG A 147 18.49 10.36 -38.73
C ARG A 147 17.79 10.59 -40.08
N ASP A 148 18.55 11.01 -41.10
CA ASP A 148 18.07 11.27 -42.48
C ASP A 148 18.44 10.14 -43.46
N ARG A 149 18.72 8.93 -42.96
CA ARG A 149 18.96 7.74 -43.79
C ARG A 149 17.77 7.50 -44.69
N PRO A 150 18.00 7.21 -46.00
CA PRO A 150 16.92 6.92 -46.93
C PRO A 150 16.00 5.80 -46.46
N ALA A 151 14.70 5.94 -46.69
CA ALA A 151 13.71 4.96 -46.22
C ALA A 151 13.99 3.54 -46.78
N GLU A 152 14.42 3.44 -48.06
CA GLU A 152 14.77 2.15 -48.67
C GLU A 152 15.94 1.45 -47.97
N GLU A 153 16.95 2.24 -47.56
CA GLU A 153 18.09 1.70 -46.81
C GLU A 153 17.69 1.26 -45.37
N SER A 154 16.87 2.09 -44.71
CA SER A 154 16.35 1.74 -43.40
C SER A 154 15.46 0.51 -43.43
N LEU A 155 14.62 0.33 -44.44
CA LEU A 155 13.79 -0.87 -44.63
C LEU A 155 14.64 -2.11 -44.84
N ARG A 156 15.67 -2.03 -45.70
CA ARG A 156 16.60 -3.14 -45.93
C ARG A 156 17.34 -3.56 -44.66
N LEU A 157 17.88 -2.57 -43.94
CA LEU A 157 18.57 -2.83 -42.66
C LEU A 157 17.65 -3.43 -41.61
N LEU A 158 16.39 -2.94 -41.49
CA LEU A 158 15.42 -3.51 -40.57
C LEU A 158 15.10 -4.98 -40.89
N GLU A 159 15.03 -5.34 -42.18
CA GLU A 159 14.84 -6.72 -42.60
C GLU A 159 16.06 -7.59 -42.26
N GLU A 160 17.28 -7.10 -42.52
CA GLU A 160 18.53 -7.77 -42.18
C GLU A 160 18.67 -7.96 -40.66
N MET A 161 18.28 -6.92 -39.85
CA MET A 161 18.20 -7.04 -38.38
C MET A 161 17.23 -8.15 -37.95
N LYS A 162 16.04 -8.21 -38.55
CA LYS A 162 15.02 -9.23 -38.25
C LYS A 162 15.54 -10.63 -38.59
N ASN A 163 16.26 -10.78 -39.68
CA ASN A 163 16.82 -12.05 -40.13
C ASN A 163 18.08 -12.48 -39.34
N GLY A 164 18.55 -11.66 -38.37
CA GLY A 164 19.74 -11.98 -37.56
C GLY A 164 21.08 -11.83 -38.31
N GLU A 165 21.10 -11.04 -39.37
CA GLU A 165 22.32 -10.83 -40.18
C GLU A 165 23.33 -9.90 -39.50
N HIS A 166 22.91 -9.19 -38.46
CA HIS A 166 23.72 -8.25 -37.68
C HIS A 166 23.88 -8.71 -36.22
N PRO A 167 25.03 -8.45 -35.58
CA PRO A 167 25.22 -8.74 -34.18
C PRO A 167 24.46 -7.75 -33.30
N ASP A 168 24.27 -8.10 -32.00
CA ASP A 168 23.68 -7.24 -30.99
C ASP A 168 24.43 -5.91 -30.93
N GLY A 169 23.68 -4.81 -30.83
CA GLY A 169 24.23 -3.46 -30.74
C GLY A 169 24.69 -2.83 -32.06
N ALA A 170 24.69 -3.56 -33.19
CA ALA A 170 25.09 -3.02 -34.49
C ALA A 170 24.11 -1.95 -35.01
N HIS A 171 22.83 -2.18 -34.80
CA HIS A 171 21.76 -1.30 -35.26
C HIS A 171 20.60 -1.29 -34.26
N VAL A 172 19.85 -0.19 -34.23
CA VAL A 172 18.54 -0.08 -33.59
C VAL A 172 17.58 0.64 -34.52
N LEU A 173 16.29 0.36 -34.42
CA LEU A 173 15.27 1.20 -35.04
C LEU A 173 14.88 2.30 -34.07
N ARG A 174 14.87 3.56 -34.52
CA ARG A 174 14.46 4.72 -33.74
C ARG A 174 13.28 5.41 -34.39
N ALA A 175 12.34 5.91 -33.58
CA ALA A 175 11.35 6.86 -34.03
C ALA A 175 12.02 8.19 -34.35
N LYS A 176 11.53 8.90 -35.37
CA LYS A 176 11.93 10.25 -35.75
C LYS A 176 10.86 11.20 -35.26
N VAL A 177 11.04 11.75 -34.07
CA VAL A 177 10.06 12.61 -33.40
C VAL A 177 10.45 14.06 -33.59
N ASP A 178 9.72 14.77 -34.44
CA ASP A 178 9.86 16.21 -34.61
C ASP A 178 8.81 16.95 -33.77
N THR A 179 9.26 17.88 -32.96
CA THR A 179 8.44 18.70 -32.06
C THR A 179 8.70 20.18 -32.31
N GLU A 180 7.90 21.08 -31.74
CA GLU A 180 8.10 22.52 -31.77
C GLU A 180 9.44 22.98 -31.18
N PHE A 181 10.06 22.13 -30.30
CA PHE A 181 11.38 22.41 -29.71
C PHE A 181 12.54 22.09 -30.69
N GLY A 182 12.25 21.45 -31.80
CA GLY A 182 13.25 20.95 -32.76
C GLY A 182 13.73 19.54 -32.46
N PRO A 183 14.56 18.97 -33.35
CA PRO A 183 15.08 17.61 -33.21
C PRO A 183 15.89 17.45 -31.91
N MET A 184 15.62 16.40 -31.16
CA MET A 184 16.35 16.04 -29.92
C MET A 184 16.33 17.09 -28.80
N ALA A 185 15.48 18.12 -28.88
CA ALA A 185 15.48 19.24 -27.94
C ALA A 185 14.27 19.27 -27.00
N HIS A 186 13.31 18.34 -27.14
CA HIS A 186 12.14 18.28 -26.29
C HIS A 186 12.51 18.08 -24.80
N PRO A 187 11.91 18.82 -23.82
CA PRO A 187 12.19 18.67 -22.38
C PRO A 187 11.95 17.23 -21.89
N ASN A 188 10.88 16.59 -22.34
CA ASN A 188 10.67 15.18 -22.12
C ASN A 188 11.60 14.33 -23.00
N MET A 189 12.60 13.70 -22.37
CA MET A 189 13.61 12.90 -23.07
C MET A 189 13.05 11.67 -23.79
N LYS A 190 11.82 11.23 -23.46
CA LYS A 190 11.12 10.14 -24.16
C LYS A 190 10.76 10.51 -25.59
N LEU A 191 10.63 11.82 -25.92
CA LEU A 191 10.37 12.33 -27.26
C LEU A 191 11.64 12.69 -28.05
N ARG A 192 12.83 12.27 -27.57
CA ARG A 192 14.11 12.50 -28.26
C ARG A 192 14.53 11.25 -29.02
N ASP A 193 13.87 10.98 -30.14
CA ASP A 193 14.08 9.84 -31.04
C ASP A 193 14.25 8.51 -30.29
N PRO A 194 13.20 7.98 -29.63
CA PRO A 194 13.29 6.79 -28.81
C PRO A 194 13.57 5.53 -29.66
N ILE A 195 14.22 4.55 -29.03
CA ILE A 195 14.46 3.25 -29.65
C ILE A 195 13.15 2.45 -29.69
N MET A 196 12.80 1.92 -30.86
CA MET A 196 11.64 1.06 -31.08
C MET A 196 12.01 -0.43 -31.06
N TYR A 197 13.09 -0.81 -31.76
CA TYR A 197 13.58 -2.17 -31.83
C TYR A 197 15.08 -2.26 -31.54
N ARG A 198 15.46 -3.33 -30.86
CA ARG A 198 16.86 -3.74 -30.60
C ARG A 198 17.12 -5.15 -31.13
N ILE A 199 18.37 -5.43 -31.53
CA ILE A 199 18.81 -6.77 -31.91
C ILE A 199 19.10 -7.58 -30.63
N ARG A 200 18.62 -8.83 -30.61
CA ARG A 200 18.90 -9.88 -29.64
C ARG A 200 18.96 -11.18 -30.39
N ARG A 201 20.00 -11.33 -31.23
CA ARG A 201 20.10 -12.39 -32.24
C ARG A 201 20.14 -13.79 -31.65
N ASP A 202 20.86 -13.94 -30.54
CA ASP A 202 21.11 -15.26 -29.94
C ASP A 202 20.14 -15.54 -28.75
N ALA A 203 19.15 -14.70 -28.53
CA ALA A 203 18.14 -14.91 -27.50
C ALA A 203 17.05 -15.89 -27.97
N GLU A 204 16.63 -16.76 -27.05
CA GLU A 204 15.52 -17.69 -27.26
C GLU A 204 14.32 -17.23 -26.43
N HIS A 205 13.29 -16.75 -27.13
CA HIS A 205 12.05 -16.32 -26.50
C HIS A 205 11.23 -17.55 -26.07
N TYR A 206 10.76 -17.58 -24.82
CA TYR A 206 10.10 -18.75 -24.23
C TYR A 206 8.85 -19.24 -24.99
N ARG A 207 8.20 -18.38 -25.82
CA ARG A 207 7.06 -18.75 -26.68
C ARG A 207 7.39 -18.79 -28.17
N ARG A 208 8.21 -17.85 -28.65
CA ARG A 208 8.52 -17.68 -30.09
C ARG A 208 9.84 -18.34 -30.49
N GLY A 209 10.57 -18.93 -29.52
CA GLY A 209 11.88 -19.56 -29.82
C GLY A 209 12.84 -18.55 -30.45
N THR A 210 13.47 -18.94 -31.56
CA THR A 210 14.44 -18.13 -32.32
C THR A 210 13.84 -17.49 -33.58
N GLU A 211 12.52 -17.38 -33.67
CA GLU A 211 11.84 -16.85 -34.87
C GLU A 211 12.18 -15.37 -35.14
N TRP A 212 12.45 -14.62 -34.09
CA TRP A 212 12.77 -13.21 -34.13
C TRP A 212 14.18 -12.95 -33.61
N ALA A 213 14.97 -12.16 -34.34
CA ALA A 213 16.26 -11.64 -33.90
C ALA A 213 16.21 -10.20 -33.42
N ILE A 214 15.06 -9.53 -33.58
CA ILE A 214 14.79 -8.18 -33.05
C ILE A 214 13.58 -8.18 -32.15
N TYR A 215 13.63 -7.36 -31.11
CA TYR A 215 12.56 -7.26 -30.12
C TYR A 215 12.13 -5.82 -29.93
N PRO A 216 10.82 -5.54 -29.87
CA PRO A 216 10.32 -4.21 -29.61
C PRO A 216 10.63 -3.78 -28.17
N LEU A 217 10.79 -2.48 -27.95
CA LEU A 217 10.85 -1.94 -26.61
C LEU A 217 9.43 -1.62 -26.11
N TYR A 218 9.28 -1.57 -24.78
CA TYR A 218 8.01 -1.27 -24.10
C TYR A 218 7.27 -0.08 -24.72
N ASP A 219 7.96 1.06 -24.86
CA ASP A 219 7.35 2.28 -25.38
C ASP A 219 6.74 2.12 -26.78
N TRP A 220 7.29 1.22 -27.61
CA TRP A 220 6.75 0.91 -28.93
C TRP A 220 5.63 -0.13 -28.90
N ALA A 221 5.70 -1.15 -28.04
CA ALA A 221 4.73 -2.24 -28.07
C ALA A 221 3.44 -1.95 -27.30
N HIS A 222 3.51 -1.14 -26.24
CA HIS A 222 2.46 -1.03 -25.24
C HIS A 222 1.17 -0.39 -25.75
N GLY A 223 1.23 0.82 -26.31
CA GLY A 223 0.06 1.54 -26.80
C GLY A 223 -0.61 0.86 -28.00
N GLN A 224 0.20 0.26 -28.86
CA GLN A 224 -0.25 -0.47 -30.02
C GLN A 224 -0.93 -1.79 -29.64
N GLY A 225 -0.40 -2.50 -28.64
CA GLY A 225 -1.07 -3.67 -28.05
C GLY A 225 -2.43 -3.29 -27.48
N ASP A 226 -2.53 -2.16 -26.75
CA ASP A 226 -3.78 -1.64 -26.23
C ASP A 226 -4.79 -1.35 -27.36
N ALA A 227 -4.31 -0.79 -28.47
CA ALA A 227 -5.17 -0.51 -29.65
C ALA A 227 -5.66 -1.79 -30.33
N ILE A 228 -4.79 -2.80 -30.50
CA ILE A 228 -5.15 -4.12 -31.07
C ILE A 228 -6.26 -4.79 -30.24
N GLU A 229 -6.13 -4.74 -28.91
CA GLU A 229 -7.05 -5.35 -27.96
C GLU A 229 -8.33 -4.55 -27.73
N GLY A 230 -8.41 -3.34 -28.27
CA GLY A 230 -9.56 -2.44 -28.06
C GLY A 230 -9.71 -2.01 -26.60
N ILE A 231 -8.60 -1.85 -25.89
CA ILE A 231 -8.55 -1.27 -24.54
C ILE A 231 -9.12 0.14 -24.59
N THR A 232 -9.95 0.50 -23.64
CA THR A 232 -10.51 1.85 -23.54
C THR A 232 -9.71 2.71 -22.56
N HIS A 233 -9.38 2.16 -21.41
CA HIS A 233 -8.68 2.86 -20.32
C HIS A 233 -7.41 2.09 -19.96
N SER A 234 -6.27 2.64 -20.36
CA SER A 234 -4.93 2.10 -20.16
C SER A 234 -4.39 2.58 -18.80
N VAL A 235 -4.66 1.85 -17.73
CA VAL A 235 -4.29 2.26 -16.36
C VAL A 235 -2.92 1.68 -15.99
N CYS A 236 -1.99 2.54 -15.55
CA CYS A 236 -0.62 2.17 -15.17
C CYS A 236 -0.10 2.98 -13.98
N THR A 237 1.11 2.68 -13.50
CA THR A 237 1.72 3.43 -12.39
C THR A 237 2.32 4.76 -12.84
N LEU A 238 2.47 5.69 -11.90
CA LEU A 238 2.90 7.08 -12.15
C LEU A 238 4.30 7.19 -12.80
N GLU A 239 5.12 6.15 -12.71
CA GLU A 239 6.43 6.10 -13.39
C GLU A 239 6.32 6.18 -14.91
N PHE A 240 5.15 5.89 -15.48
CA PHE A 240 4.87 5.96 -16.92
C PHE A 240 4.24 7.28 -17.38
N ASP A 241 4.06 8.26 -16.50
CA ASP A 241 3.50 9.58 -16.84
C ASP A 241 4.33 10.27 -17.93
N VAL A 242 5.65 10.22 -17.82
CA VAL A 242 6.58 10.74 -18.83
C VAL A 242 6.51 10.01 -20.19
N ASN A 243 5.91 8.82 -20.24
CA ASN A 243 5.78 8.01 -21.46
C ASN A 243 4.49 8.35 -22.21
N ARG A 244 3.46 8.93 -21.57
CA ARG A 244 2.15 9.23 -22.19
C ARG A 244 2.24 10.04 -23.47
N PRO A 245 3.03 11.15 -23.56
CA PRO A 245 3.14 11.89 -24.82
C PRO A 245 3.72 11.07 -25.97
N LEU A 246 4.61 10.10 -25.67
CA LEU A 246 5.14 9.18 -26.68
C LEU A 246 4.12 8.11 -27.07
N TYR A 247 3.35 7.61 -26.10
CA TYR A 247 2.24 6.69 -26.32
C TYR A 247 1.22 7.28 -27.30
N ASP A 248 0.79 8.51 -27.08
CA ASP A 248 -0.15 9.21 -27.96
C ASP A 248 0.48 9.48 -29.33
N TRP A 249 1.74 9.93 -29.38
CA TRP A 249 2.47 10.17 -30.63
C TRP A 249 2.54 8.93 -31.52
N TYR A 250 2.80 7.75 -30.96
CA TYR A 250 2.82 6.51 -31.74
C TYR A 250 1.45 6.18 -32.32
N LEU A 251 0.38 6.29 -31.54
CA LEU A 251 -0.98 6.04 -32.03
C LEU A 251 -1.38 6.99 -33.17
N ASP A 252 -1.00 8.27 -33.07
CA ASP A 252 -1.18 9.26 -34.14
C ASP A 252 -0.38 8.88 -35.39
N ALA A 253 0.89 8.55 -35.24
CA ALA A 253 1.82 8.25 -36.32
C ALA A 253 1.40 7.01 -37.15
N ILE A 254 0.88 5.96 -36.47
CA ILE A 254 0.36 4.76 -37.12
C ILE A 254 -1.09 4.96 -37.62
N GLY A 255 -1.79 6.02 -37.18
CA GLY A 255 -3.11 6.39 -37.67
C GLY A 255 -4.27 5.68 -36.98
N ILE A 256 -4.17 5.40 -35.69
CA ILE A 256 -5.30 4.88 -34.86
C ILE A 256 -6.31 6.03 -34.66
N PRO A 257 -7.55 5.89 -35.13
CA PRO A 257 -8.54 6.96 -35.03
C PRO A 257 -9.14 7.06 -33.63
N GLU A 258 -9.62 8.26 -33.27
CA GLU A 258 -10.49 8.47 -32.11
C GLU A 258 -11.91 7.88 -32.33
N PRO A 259 -12.60 7.43 -31.29
CA PRO A 259 -12.10 7.27 -29.92
C PRO A 259 -11.16 6.06 -29.79
N ARG A 260 -10.03 6.27 -29.12
CA ARG A 260 -8.99 5.26 -28.95
C ARG A 260 -8.58 5.13 -27.47
N ASN A 261 -7.72 4.16 -27.17
CA ASN A 261 -7.15 3.96 -25.85
C ASN A 261 -6.35 5.18 -25.38
N HIS A 262 -6.53 5.55 -24.10
CA HIS A 262 -5.77 6.59 -23.42
C HIS A 262 -5.09 6.03 -22.16
N GLN A 263 -3.90 6.56 -21.84
CA GLN A 263 -3.13 6.19 -20.67
C GLN A 263 -3.49 7.09 -19.48
N TYR A 264 -3.71 6.44 -18.32
CA TYR A 264 -4.00 7.10 -17.03
C TYR A 264 -3.12 6.51 -15.94
N GLU A 265 -2.48 7.36 -15.13
CA GLU A 265 -1.53 6.94 -14.14
C GLU A 265 -2.06 7.09 -12.72
N PHE A 266 -1.64 6.17 -11.85
CA PHE A 266 -1.90 6.19 -10.43
C PHE A 266 -0.62 5.98 -9.62
N ALA A 267 -0.61 6.44 -8.36
CA ALA A 267 0.53 6.36 -7.48
C ALA A 267 0.94 4.92 -7.19
N ARG A 268 2.24 4.65 -7.26
CA ARG A 268 2.82 3.38 -6.87
C ARG A 268 2.63 3.14 -5.38
N PHE A 269 2.26 1.91 -5.04
CA PHE A 269 2.16 1.43 -3.68
C PHE A 269 3.55 1.07 -3.12
N ASN A 270 3.89 1.62 -1.96
CA ASN A 270 5.02 1.19 -1.16
C ASN A 270 4.50 0.82 0.24
N LEU A 271 5.08 -0.19 0.86
CA LEU A 271 4.73 -0.67 2.18
C LEU A 271 5.95 -0.56 3.08
N ASP A 272 5.80 0.03 4.26
CA ASP A 272 6.88 0.15 5.23
C ASP A 272 7.43 -1.22 5.65
N TYR A 273 8.73 -1.27 5.99
CA TYR A 273 9.44 -2.48 6.39
C TYR A 273 9.44 -3.60 5.34
N THR A 274 9.22 -3.22 4.06
CA THR A 274 9.03 -4.17 2.96
C THR A 274 9.78 -3.71 1.72
N VAL A 275 10.26 -4.65 0.92
CA VAL A 275 10.87 -4.38 -0.39
C VAL A 275 10.02 -5.01 -1.50
N MET A 276 9.86 -4.28 -2.61
CA MET A 276 9.14 -4.77 -3.80
C MET A 276 10.04 -4.83 -5.03
N SER A 277 11.31 -4.45 -4.88
CA SER A 277 12.31 -4.54 -5.95
C SER A 277 12.64 -6.00 -6.23
N LYS A 278 12.39 -6.49 -7.46
CA LYS A 278 12.71 -7.87 -7.89
C LYS A 278 14.18 -8.22 -7.63
N ARG A 279 15.10 -7.27 -7.83
CA ARG A 279 16.53 -7.46 -7.56
C ARG A 279 16.81 -7.74 -6.08
N ILE A 280 16.15 -7.02 -5.18
CA ILE A 280 16.34 -7.22 -3.73
C ILE A 280 15.65 -8.52 -3.28
N LEU A 281 14.44 -8.80 -3.76
CA LEU A 281 13.73 -10.06 -3.46
C LEU A 281 14.53 -11.28 -3.92
N ARG A 282 15.17 -11.23 -5.11
CA ARG A 282 16.05 -12.28 -5.59
C ARG A 282 17.26 -12.47 -4.67
N ARG A 283 17.88 -11.39 -4.20
CA ARG A 283 19.00 -11.47 -3.25
C ARG A 283 18.60 -12.15 -1.93
N LEU A 284 17.36 -11.95 -1.46
CA LEU A 284 16.87 -12.63 -0.25
C LEU A 284 16.82 -14.14 -0.43
N VAL A 285 16.32 -14.60 -1.58
CA VAL A 285 16.21 -16.03 -1.91
C VAL A 285 17.58 -16.65 -2.19
N GLU A 286 18.36 -16.04 -3.09
CA GLU A 286 19.68 -16.56 -3.48
C GLU A 286 20.70 -16.50 -2.33
N GLY A 287 20.55 -15.53 -1.42
CA GLY A 287 21.39 -15.39 -0.21
C GLY A 287 20.97 -16.31 0.93
N GLY A 288 19.89 -17.10 0.80
CA GLY A 288 19.39 -17.99 1.85
C GLY A 288 18.85 -17.24 3.09
N HIS A 289 18.43 -15.99 2.93
CA HIS A 289 17.81 -15.21 4.02
C HIS A 289 16.34 -15.59 4.24
N VAL A 290 15.72 -16.17 3.22
CA VAL A 290 14.38 -16.75 3.21
C VAL A 290 14.42 -18.09 2.50
N ASP A 291 13.45 -18.97 2.77
CA ASP A 291 13.44 -20.36 2.27
C ASP A 291 13.06 -20.45 0.79
N GLY A 292 12.41 -19.42 0.24
CA GLY A 292 12.01 -19.40 -1.16
C GLY A 292 11.12 -18.19 -1.49
N TRP A 293 10.59 -18.19 -2.71
CA TRP A 293 9.67 -17.13 -3.16
C TRP A 293 8.30 -17.18 -2.47
N ASP A 294 7.97 -18.31 -1.87
CA ASP A 294 6.76 -18.57 -1.11
C ASP A 294 6.96 -18.50 0.42
N ASP A 295 8.15 -18.13 0.88
CA ASP A 295 8.41 -17.92 2.31
C ASP A 295 7.36 -16.97 2.91
N PRO A 296 6.70 -17.33 4.03
CA PRO A 296 5.62 -16.53 4.61
C PRO A 296 6.00 -15.11 5.05
N ARG A 297 7.30 -14.79 5.12
CA ARG A 297 7.83 -13.43 5.39
C ARG A 297 7.89 -12.57 4.14
N MET A 298 7.85 -13.19 2.96
CA MET A 298 8.00 -12.50 1.68
C MET A 298 6.71 -11.74 1.29
N PRO A 299 6.84 -10.55 0.68
CA PRO A 299 5.69 -9.79 0.18
C PRO A 299 5.18 -10.30 -1.17
N THR A 300 5.64 -11.44 -1.63
CA THR A 300 5.13 -12.13 -2.83
C THR A 300 3.71 -12.63 -2.59
N ILE A 301 2.93 -12.77 -3.65
CA ILE A 301 1.58 -13.35 -3.55
C ILE A 301 1.66 -14.80 -3.04
N ALA A 302 2.68 -15.56 -3.46
CA ALA A 302 2.93 -16.91 -2.97
C ALA A 302 3.22 -16.92 -1.46
N GLY A 303 4.09 -16.03 -0.97
CA GLY A 303 4.41 -15.92 0.45
C GLY A 303 3.21 -15.48 1.30
N LEU A 304 2.45 -14.47 0.84
CA LEU A 304 1.23 -14.02 1.51
C LEU A 304 0.18 -15.13 1.56
N LYS A 305 0.02 -15.90 0.48
CA LYS A 305 -0.87 -17.07 0.42
C LYS A 305 -0.43 -18.14 1.41
N ARG A 306 0.85 -18.51 1.44
CA ARG A 306 1.40 -19.51 2.37
C ARG A 306 1.36 -19.04 3.82
N ARG A 307 1.48 -17.74 4.08
CA ARG A 307 1.24 -17.13 5.40
C ARG A 307 -0.21 -17.31 5.87
N GLY A 308 -1.15 -17.51 4.96
CA GLY A 308 -2.58 -17.68 5.26
C GLY A 308 -3.43 -16.42 5.03
N VAL A 309 -2.86 -15.38 4.41
CA VAL A 309 -3.60 -14.19 4.01
C VAL A 309 -4.72 -14.57 3.06
N ARG A 310 -5.90 -13.99 3.24
CA ARG A 310 -7.05 -14.21 2.38
C ARG A 310 -7.14 -13.12 1.30
N PRO A 311 -7.53 -13.47 0.07
CA PRO A 311 -7.65 -12.48 -1.00
C PRO A 311 -8.67 -11.39 -0.69
N GLN A 312 -9.71 -11.69 0.11
CA GLN A 312 -10.72 -10.73 0.54
C GLN A 312 -10.09 -9.59 1.36
N ALA A 313 -9.17 -9.93 2.27
CA ALA A 313 -8.46 -8.95 3.09
C ALA A 313 -7.64 -7.98 2.23
N LEU A 314 -6.92 -8.49 1.22
CA LEU A 314 -6.13 -7.65 0.31
C LEU A 314 -7.02 -6.75 -0.54
N ARG A 315 -8.13 -7.26 -1.09
CA ARG A 315 -9.08 -6.44 -1.84
C ARG A 315 -9.65 -5.31 -0.97
N SER A 316 -10.14 -5.64 0.23
CA SER A 316 -10.64 -4.63 1.17
C SER A 316 -9.58 -3.61 1.57
N PHE A 317 -8.34 -4.04 1.72
CA PHE A 317 -7.22 -3.16 2.01
C PHE A 317 -6.99 -2.15 0.88
N PHE A 318 -6.88 -2.59 -0.38
CA PHE A 318 -6.67 -1.69 -1.51
C PHE A 318 -7.89 -0.79 -1.80
N ASP A 319 -9.10 -1.29 -1.64
CA ASP A 319 -10.32 -0.48 -1.73
C ASP A 319 -10.33 0.63 -0.66
N GLY A 320 -9.83 0.32 0.54
CA GLY A 320 -9.73 1.25 1.66
C GLY A 320 -8.68 2.35 1.48
N LEU A 321 -7.55 2.04 0.83
CA LEU A 321 -6.47 3.00 0.54
C LEU A 321 -6.92 4.08 -0.46
N GLY A 322 -7.78 3.70 -1.41
CA GLY A 322 -8.14 4.58 -2.52
C GLY A 322 -7.04 4.70 -3.57
N VAL A 323 -7.21 5.64 -4.51
CA VAL A 323 -6.30 5.87 -5.64
C VAL A 323 -5.88 7.35 -5.65
N THR A 324 -4.57 7.59 -5.67
CA THR A 324 -3.97 8.93 -5.67
C THR A 324 -2.96 9.08 -6.81
N LYS A 325 -2.56 10.32 -7.10
CA LYS A 325 -1.44 10.64 -8.02
C LYS A 325 -0.16 11.05 -7.27
N VAL A 326 -0.08 10.83 -5.97
CA VAL A 326 1.10 11.14 -5.16
C VAL A 326 1.69 9.86 -4.59
N ASN A 327 2.92 9.56 -4.96
CA ASN A 327 3.64 8.41 -4.39
C ASN A 327 3.84 8.61 -2.88
N GLY A 328 3.58 7.57 -2.11
CA GLY A 328 3.74 7.57 -0.67
C GLY A 328 4.00 6.16 -0.15
N SER A 329 4.43 6.07 1.11
CA SER A 329 4.52 4.80 1.81
C SER A 329 3.27 4.59 2.66
N VAL A 330 2.81 3.35 2.72
CA VAL A 330 1.68 2.92 3.55
C VAL A 330 2.23 2.21 4.77
N GLU A 331 1.75 2.60 5.94
CA GLU A 331 2.13 1.94 7.19
C GLU A 331 1.67 0.47 7.18
N ILE A 332 2.55 -0.45 7.50
CA ILE A 332 2.24 -1.89 7.53
C ILE A 332 1.07 -2.23 8.47
N GLN A 333 0.86 -1.41 9.50
CA GLN A 333 -0.25 -1.53 10.44
C GLN A 333 -1.62 -1.44 9.76
N GLN A 334 -1.73 -0.70 8.65
CA GLN A 334 -2.98 -0.61 7.87
C GLN A 334 -3.31 -1.94 7.19
N LEU A 335 -2.29 -2.62 6.64
CA LEU A 335 -2.44 -3.98 6.11
C LEU A 335 -2.82 -4.95 7.22
N GLU A 336 -2.10 -4.94 8.33
CA GLU A 336 -2.37 -5.79 9.49
C GLU A 336 -3.77 -5.56 10.06
N TYR A 337 -4.26 -4.32 10.06
CA TYR A 337 -5.63 -4.01 10.46
C TYR A 337 -6.65 -4.69 9.53
N ALA A 338 -6.46 -4.58 8.21
CA ALA A 338 -7.34 -5.22 7.24
C ALA A 338 -7.33 -6.75 7.36
N LEU A 339 -6.17 -7.36 7.65
CA LEU A 339 -6.07 -8.79 7.92
C LEU A 339 -6.85 -9.19 9.19
N ARG A 340 -6.72 -8.41 10.28
CA ARG A 340 -7.45 -8.68 11.53
C ARG A 340 -8.95 -8.54 11.35
N ASP A 341 -9.40 -7.53 10.63
CA ASP A 341 -10.83 -7.26 10.38
C ASP A 341 -11.48 -8.39 9.60
N ASP A 342 -10.85 -8.83 8.51
CA ASP A 342 -11.32 -9.97 7.70
C ASP A 342 -11.35 -11.26 8.53
N LEU A 343 -10.25 -11.58 9.22
CA LEU A 343 -10.12 -12.82 9.98
C LEU A 343 -11.04 -12.85 11.21
N ASN A 344 -11.32 -11.70 11.81
CA ASN A 344 -12.25 -11.63 12.94
C ASN A 344 -13.65 -12.16 12.58
N ALA A 345 -14.08 -11.95 11.34
CA ALA A 345 -15.38 -12.40 10.86
C ALA A 345 -15.45 -13.89 10.47
N VAL A 346 -14.30 -14.52 10.17
CA VAL A 346 -14.30 -15.85 9.53
C VAL A 346 -13.48 -16.92 10.27
N ALA A 347 -12.67 -16.54 11.24
CA ALA A 347 -11.81 -17.48 11.95
C ALA A 347 -12.51 -18.02 13.22
N PRO A 348 -12.67 -19.34 13.40
CA PRO A 348 -13.08 -19.91 14.65
C PRO A 348 -12.03 -19.65 15.76
N ARG A 349 -12.52 -19.62 16.99
CA ARG A 349 -11.72 -19.39 18.20
C ARG A 349 -11.30 -20.73 18.79
N VAL A 350 -10.01 -20.98 18.90
CA VAL A 350 -9.45 -22.20 19.48
C VAL A 350 -8.32 -21.83 20.44
N MET A 351 -7.89 -22.77 21.27
CA MET A 351 -6.79 -22.57 22.21
C MET A 351 -5.53 -23.25 21.72
N ALA A 352 -4.40 -22.55 21.83
CA ALA A 352 -3.07 -23.08 21.65
C ALA A 352 -2.15 -22.49 22.71
N VAL A 353 -1.15 -23.23 23.13
CA VAL A 353 -0.12 -22.83 24.09
C VAL A 353 1.22 -22.95 23.38
N LEU A 354 1.89 -21.82 23.19
CA LEU A 354 3.08 -21.73 22.34
C LEU A 354 4.37 -21.92 23.14
N ASP A 355 4.43 -21.43 24.38
CA ASP A 355 5.53 -21.65 25.33
C ASP A 355 5.00 -22.38 26.57
N PRO A 356 4.85 -23.72 26.50
CA PRO A 356 4.12 -24.48 27.47
C PRO A 356 4.86 -24.64 28.81
N VAL A 357 4.11 -24.53 29.91
CA VAL A 357 4.48 -25.01 31.22
C VAL A 357 3.34 -25.88 31.77
N GLU A 358 3.72 -26.96 32.45
CA GLU A 358 2.78 -27.93 33.03
C GLU A 358 2.03 -27.31 34.20
N LEU A 359 0.69 -27.42 34.20
CA LEU A 359 -0.18 -27.09 35.32
C LEU A 359 -0.90 -28.35 35.79
N VAL A 360 -0.60 -28.79 37.01
CA VAL A 360 -1.27 -29.94 37.66
C VAL A 360 -2.34 -29.43 38.61
N ILE A 361 -3.57 -29.94 38.46
CA ILE A 361 -4.78 -29.48 39.15
C ILE A 361 -5.26 -30.59 40.12
N ASP A 362 -5.09 -30.40 41.40
CA ASP A 362 -5.59 -31.31 42.41
C ASP A 362 -7.13 -31.25 42.46
N GLY A 363 -7.77 -32.42 42.51
CA GLY A 363 -9.23 -32.57 42.59
C GLY A 363 -9.93 -32.87 41.27
N ILE A 364 -9.20 -33.05 40.17
CA ILE A 364 -9.76 -33.56 38.91
C ILE A 364 -9.46 -35.06 38.82
N GLU A 365 -10.49 -35.87 38.64
CA GLU A 365 -10.40 -37.31 38.39
C GLU A 365 -10.91 -37.63 36.96
N GLY A 366 -10.04 -38.25 36.15
CA GLY A 366 -10.34 -38.56 34.75
C GLY A 366 -10.45 -37.33 33.87
N THR A 367 -11.06 -37.49 32.69
CA THR A 367 -11.24 -36.40 31.70
C THR A 367 -12.69 -35.94 31.65
N THR A 368 -12.90 -34.64 31.84
CA THR A 368 -14.22 -34.00 31.67
C THR A 368 -14.23 -33.25 30.32
N TRP A 369 -15.29 -33.47 29.55
CA TRP A 369 -15.47 -32.79 28.27
C TRP A 369 -16.34 -31.54 28.44
N ILE A 370 -15.80 -30.39 28.05
CA ILE A 370 -16.40 -29.05 28.19
C ILE A 370 -16.87 -28.59 26.82
N ASP A 371 -18.14 -28.22 26.72
CA ASP A 371 -18.68 -27.58 25.49
C ASP A 371 -18.26 -26.12 25.43
N ALA A 372 -17.49 -25.77 24.42
CA ALA A 372 -16.96 -24.41 24.23
C ALA A 372 -17.38 -23.83 22.86
N PRO A 373 -17.75 -22.55 22.79
CA PRO A 373 -18.14 -21.94 21.53
C PRO A 373 -16.94 -21.81 20.58
N TYR A 374 -17.16 -22.15 19.29
CA TYR A 374 -16.15 -21.89 18.24
C TYR A 374 -16.13 -20.43 17.82
N TRP A 375 -17.25 -19.71 17.99
CA TRP A 375 -17.44 -18.38 17.46
C TRP A 375 -17.76 -17.38 18.56
N PRO A 376 -17.31 -16.14 18.50
CA PRO A 376 -17.79 -15.11 19.38
C PRO A 376 -19.28 -14.84 19.12
N HIS A 377 -19.98 -14.31 20.11
CA HIS A 377 -21.42 -14.12 20.09
C HIS A 377 -21.91 -13.12 19.02
N ASP A 378 -21.04 -12.21 18.59
CA ASP A 378 -21.29 -11.15 17.60
C ASP A 378 -20.92 -11.56 16.16
N VAL A 379 -20.37 -12.77 15.96
CA VAL A 379 -20.07 -13.32 14.64
C VAL A 379 -21.10 -14.37 14.25
N THR A 380 -21.67 -14.24 13.06
CA THR A 380 -22.54 -15.25 12.45
C THR A 380 -21.68 -16.26 11.70
N PRO A 381 -21.51 -17.49 12.19
CA PRO A 381 -20.69 -18.48 11.52
C PRO A 381 -21.32 -18.95 10.21
N PRO A 382 -20.53 -19.51 9.27
CA PRO A 382 -21.05 -20.19 8.09
C PRO A 382 -22.08 -21.26 8.47
N ALA A 383 -23.09 -21.45 7.62
CA ALA A 383 -24.20 -22.37 7.92
C ALA A 383 -23.75 -23.83 8.13
N SER A 384 -22.67 -24.23 7.48
CA SER A 384 -22.05 -25.57 7.58
C SER A 384 -21.03 -25.71 8.71
N ALA A 385 -20.64 -24.60 9.37
CA ALA A 385 -19.60 -24.63 10.40
C ALA A 385 -20.17 -25.12 11.76
N PRO A 386 -19.43 -25.92 12.52
CA PRO A 386 -19.81 -26.28 13.87
C PRO A 386 -19.94 -25.04 14.76
N ARG A 387 -20.90 -25.05 15.68
CA ARG A 387 -21.15 -23.92 16.61
C ARG A 387 -20.30 -24.00 17.86
N SER A 388 -20.02 -25.20 18.31
CA SER A 388 -19.23 -25.49 19.51
C SER A 388 -18.27 -26.66 19.28
N ARG A 389 -17.35 -26.83 20.17
CA ARG A 389 -16.36 -27.88 20.20
C ARG A 389 -16.23 -28.44 21.61
N GLN A 390 -15.75 -29.67 21.71
CA GLN A 390 -15.51 -30.33 22.99
C GLN A 390 -14.06 -30.17 23.41
N LEU A 391 -13.84 -29.58 24.59
CA LEU A 391 -12.51 -29.43 25.18
C LEU A 391 -12.33 -30.49 26.27
N PRO A 392 -11.35 -31.40 26.15
CA PRO A 392 -11.00 -32.30 27.23
C PRO A 392 -10.29 -31.53 28.36
N LEU A 393 -10.65 -31.80 29.59
CA LEU A 393 -9.98 -31.28 30.79
C LEU A 393 -9.63 -32.44 31.70
N GLY A 394 -8.35 -32.77 31.77
CA GLY A 394 -7.77 -33.71 32.71
C GLY A 394 -7.09 -33.00 33.89
N ALA A 395 -6.46 -33.79 34.77
CA ALA A 395 -5.73 -33.26 35.92
C ALA A 395 -4.47 -32.47 35.55
N THR A 396 -3.98 -32.63 34.33
CA THR A 396 -2.78 -31.93 33.85
C THR A 396 -3.10 -31.19 32.54
N VAL A 397 -2.75 -29.92 32.49
CA VAL A 397 -2.90 -29.07 31.32
C VAL A 397 -1.64 -28.26 31.04
N TRP A 398 -1.45 -27.86 29.80
CA TRP A 398 -0.44 -26.88 29.39
C TRP A 398 -1.02 -25.47 29.49
N ILE A 399 -0.25 -24.52 30.02
CA ILE A 399 -0.55 -23.08 30.00
C ILE A 399 0.66 -22.32 29.47
N GLU A 400 0.46 -21.07 29.05
CA GLU A 400 1.58 -20.21 28.69
C GLU A 400 2.47 -19.92 29.87
N ARG A 401 3.79 -20.05 29.72
CA ARG A 401 4.78 -19.72 30.75
C ARG A 401 4.58 -18.29 31.26
N ASP A 402 4.30 -17.35 30.38
CA ASP A 402 4.03 -15.95 30.70
C ASP A 402 2.72 -15.73 31.48
N ASP A 403 1.87 -16.73 31.60
CA ASP A 403 0.65 -16.65 32.43
C ASP A 403 0.95 -16.93 33.92
N PHE A 404 2.18 -17.27 34.28
CA PHE A 404 2.60 -17.46 35.66
C PHE A 404 3.68 -16.47 36.10
N SER A 405 3.60 -16.00 37.36
CA SER A 405 4.66 -15.23 38.00
C SER A 405 4.76 -15.62 39.49
N ALA A 406 5.96 -15.97 39.96
CA ALA A 406 6.20 -16.25 41.37
C ALA A 406 6.18 -14.96 42.20
N ASP A 407 6.64 -13.83 41.67
CA ASP A 407 6.61 -12.50 42.27
C ASP A 407 5.85 -11.50 41.36
N PRO A 408 4.50 -11.50 41.40
CA PRO A 408 3.68 -10.78 40.46
C PRO A 408 3.64 -9.27 40.74
N PRO A 409 3.69 -8.41 39.72
CA PRO A 409 3.50 -6.95 39.86
C PRO A 409 2.09 -6.61 40.38
N LYS A 410 1.92 -5.38 40.94
CA LYS A 410 0.68 -4.95 41.62
C LYS A 410 -0.64 -5.14 40.82
N LYS A 411 -0.59 -5.09 39.48
CA LYS A 411 -1.80 -5.22 38.62
C LYS A 411 -1.85 -6.57 37.88
N TRP A 412 -1.10 -7.58 38.35
CA TRP A 412 -1.07 -8.88 37.73
C TRP A 412 -2.43 -9.57 37.81
N LYS A 413 -2.97 -9.98 36.66
CA LYS A 413 -4.28 -10.61 36.51
C LYS A 413 -4.20 -12.07 36.06
N ARG A 414 -3.01 -12.65 36.11
CA ARG A 414 -2.75 -14.04 35.72
C ARG A 414 -2.37 -14.88 36.94
N MET A 415 -1.91 -16.09 36.73
CA MET A 415 -1.61 -17.04 37.79
C MET A 415 -0.41 -16.60 38.67
N ALA A 416 -0.54 -16.77 39.95
CA ALA A 416 0.51 -16.56 40.95
C ALA A 416 0.17 -17.30 42.21
N PRO A 417 1.13 -17.66 43.09
CA PRO A 417 0.87 -18.35 44.36
C PRO A 417 -0.22 -17.67 45.20
N GLY A 418 -1.20 -18.46 45.65
CA GLY A 418 -2.36 -17.98 46.41
C GLY A 418 -3.39 -17.19 45.65
N ARG A 419 -3.30 -17.08 44.30
CA ARG A 419 -4.29 -16.40 43.45
C ARG A 419 -5.12 -17.40 42.67
N ALA A 420 -6.41 -17.09 42.55
CA ALA A 420 -7.34 -17.85 41.72
C ALA A 420 -7.45 -17.24 40.31
N VAL A 421 -7.44 -18.08 39.29
CA VAL A 421 -7.70 -17.73 37.89
C VAL A 421 -8.75 -18.66 37.29
N ARG A 422 -9.48 -18.22 36.28
CA ARG A 422 -10.38 -19.09 35.53
C ARG A 422 -9.62 -19.68 34.34
N LEU A 423 -9.69 -20.95 34.16
CA LEU A 423 -9.36 -21.63 32.92
C LEU A 423 -10.42 -21.25 31.89
N ARG A 424 -10.02 -20.81 30.71
CA ARG A 424 -10.94 -20.36 29.66
C ARG A 424 -11.97 -21.43 29.34
N HIS A 425 -13.25 -21.14 29.43
CA HIS A 425 -14.39 -22.09 29.34
C HIS A 425 -14.46 -23.16 30.44
N GLY A 426 -13.50 -23.20 31.33
CA GLY A 426 -13.35 -24.21 32.39
C GLY A 426 -13.54 -23.67 33.81
N PRO A 427 -13.14 -24.45 34.84
CA PRO A 427 -13.28 -24.12 36.26
C PRO A 427 -12.35 -23.00 36.71
N VAL A 428 -12.56 -22.51 37.91
CA VAL A 428 -11.63 -21.63 38.62
C VAL A 428 -10.63 -22.51 39.37
N VAL A 429 -9.35 -22.18 39.28
CA VAL A 429 -8.25 -22.88 39.96
C VAL A 429 -7.42 -21.89 40.78
N GLU A 430 -6.99 -22.29 41.98
CA GLU A 430 -6.11 -21.53 42.86
C GLU A 430 -4.69 -22.09 42.77
N CYS A 431 -3.72 -21.24 42.49
CA CYS A 431 -2.32 -21.63 42.41
C CYS A 431 -1.74 -21.90 43.81
N LEU A 432 -1.16 -23.06 44.02
CA LEU A 432 -0.50 -23.47 45.26
C LEU A 432 0.98 -23.12 45.27
N GLY A 433 1.63 -23.08 44.10
CA GLY A 433 3.04 -22.81 43.92
C GLY A 433 3.59 -23.40 42.64
N ALA A 434 4.89 -23.31 42.45
CA ALA A 434 5.59 -23.86 41.30
C ALA A 434 6.84 -24.62 41.72
N GLU A 435 7.21 -25.59 40.88
CA GLU A 435 8.47 -26.34 40.94
C GLU A 435 9.43 -25.75 39.88
N THR A 436 10.70 -25.59 40.25
CA THR A 436 11.74 -25.08 39.36
C THR A 436 12.86 -26.10 39.17
N ASP A 437 13.59 -25.99 38.08
CA ASP A 437 14.83 -26.73 37.85
C ASP A 437 16.03 -26.05 38.55
N ALA A 438 17.25 -26.53 38.23
CA ALA A 438 18.50 -26.02 38.80
C ALA A 438 18.85 -24.60 38.38
N ASP A 439 18.25 -24.11 37.29
CA ASP A 439 18.43 -22.77 36.70
C ASP A 439 17.29 -21.81 37.09
N ASP A 440 16.49 -22.14 38.09
CA ASP A 440 15.30 -21.43 38.57
C ASP A 440 14.19 -21.28 37.50
N THR A 441 14.23 -22.11 36.44
CA THR A 441 13.18 -22.12 35.42
C THR A 441 11.98 -22.93 35.91
N VAL A 442 10.78 -22.36 35.85
CA VAL A 442 9.54 -23.04 36.25
C VAL A 442 9.28 -24.22 35.30
N THR A 443 9.22 -25.41 35.84
CA THR A 443 8.95 -26.67 35.12
C THR A 443 7.52 -27.16 35.30
N ARG A 444 6.92 -26.91 36.49
CA ARG A 444 5.58 -27.35 36.84
C ARG A 444 4.92 -26.37 37.80
N ILE A 445 3.62 -26.14 37.63
CA ILE A 445 2.79 -25.34 38.52
C ILE A 445 1.75 -26.27 39.15
N ARG A 446 1.49 -26.09 40.43
CA ARG A 446 0.45 -26.83 41.16
C ARG A 446 -0.71 -25.91 41.48
N ALA A 447 -1.93 -26.40 41.26
CA ALA A 447 -3.15 -25.72 41.61
C ALA A 447 -4.19 -26.69 42.17
N ARG A 448 -5.27 -26.16 42.71
CA ARG A 448 -6.46 -26.91 43.13
C ARG A 448 -7.72 -26.26 42.57
N LEU A 449 -8.78 -27.04 42.46
CA LEU A 449 -10.11 -26.51 42.15
C LEU A 449 -10.56 -25.50 43.23
N ALA A 450 -11.12 -24.38 42.82
CA ALA A 450 -11.54 -23.27 43.68
C ALA A 450 -12.75 -22.53 43.13
N ASP A 451 -13.81 -23.26 42.79
CA ASP A 451 -15.01 -22.71 42.11
C ASP A 451 -15.70 -21.58 42.90
N ASP A 452 -15.60 -21.59 44.22
CA ASP A 452 -16.12 -20.53 45.12
C ASP A 452 -15.24 -19.27 45.14
N ALA A 453 -14.01 -19.32 44.59
CA ALA A 453 -13.08 -18.22 44.61
C ALA A 453 -13.38 -17.22 43.44
N LYS A 454 -13.22 -15.91 43.73
CA LYS A 454 -13.31 -14.89 42.69
C LYS A 454 -12.02 -14.88 41.88
N PRO A 455 -12.06 -15.21 40.57
CA PRO A 455 -10.84 -15.25 39.75
C PRO A 455 -10.32 -13.83 39.50
N THR A 456 -9.00 -13.67 39.51
CA THR A 456 -8.32 -12.39 39.17
C THR A 456 -8.25 -12.14 37.66
N GLY A 457 -8.35 -13.21 36.85
CA GLY A 457 -8.34 -13.14 35.38
C GLY A 457 -8.66 -14.49 34.77
N VAL A 458 -8.50 -14.56 33.44
CA VAL A 458 -8.75 -15.76 32.63
C VAL A 458 -7.48 -16.09 31.85
N ILE A 459 -7.07 -17.36 31.85
CA ILE A 459 -5.95 -17.89 31.06
C ILE A 459 -6.44 -19.00 30.15
N HIS A 460 -5.82 -19.17 28.99
CA HIS A 460 -6.08 -20.28 28.09
C HIS A 460 -5.20 -21.47 28.41
N TRP A 461 -5.54 -22.63 27.92
CA TRP A 461 -4.92 -23.89 28.30
C TRP A 461 -5.18 -24.95 27.23
N VAL A 462 -4.38 -26.00 27.22
CA VAL A 462 -4.58 -27.20 26.40
C VAL A 462 -4.38 -28.43 27.30
N ASP A 463 -5.26 -29.42 27.19
CA ASP A 463 -5.15 -30.69 27.93
C ASP A 463 -3.86 -31.43 27.58
N ALA A 464 -3.14 -31.95 28.57
CA ALA A 464 -1.85 -32.57 28.33
C ALA A 464 -1.92 -33.96 27.69
N GLU A 465 -3.03 -34.70 27.89
CA GLU A 465 -3.21 -36.05 27.38
C GLU A 465 -3.76 -36.03 25.93
N HIS A 466 -4.70 -35.12 25.65
CA HIS A 466 -5.43 -35.06 24.38
C HIS A 466 -4.93 -33.93 23.46
N GLY A 467 -4.17 -32.98 23.95
CA GLY A 467 -3.59 -31.91 23.16
C GLY A 467 -2.68 -32.44 22.04
N LEU A 468 -2.61 -31.71 20.93
CA LEU A 468 -1.79 -32.08 19.78
C LEU A 468 -0.50 -31.26 19.78
N PRO A 469 0.68 -31.90 19.68
CA PRO A 469 1.92 -31.14 19.52
C PRO A 469 1.93 -30.41 18.18
N ALA A 470 2.42 -29.17 18.17
CA ALA A 470 2.49 -28.35 16.98
C ALA A 470 3.71 -27.42 17.01
N SER A 471 4.21 -27.08 15.84
CA SER A 471 5.18 -26.00 15.63
C SER A 471 4.44 -24.72 15.23
N PHE A 472 4.83 -23.60 15.84
CA PHE A 472 4.25 -22.28 15.57
C PHE A 472 5.34 -21.37 15.03
N ARG A 473 5.14 -20.86 13.81
CA ARG A 473 6.00 -19.87 13.17
C ARG A 473 5.45 -18.48 13.46
N LEU A 474 6.09 -17.78 14.36
CA LEU A 474 5.80 -16.39 14.66
C LEU A 474 6.53 -15.52 13.64
N ILE A 475 5.77 -14.73 12.90
CA ILE A 475 6.27 -13.98 11.74
C ILE A 475 6.22 -12.48 12.05
N GLU A 476 7.40 -11.91 12.19
CA GLU A 476 7.61 -10.47 12.38
C GLU A 476 8.05 -9.78 11.08
N ARG A 477 8.29 -8.47 11.14
CA ARG A 477 8.76 -7.68 10.00
C ARG A 477 10.10 -8.19 9.52
N LEU A 478 10.26 -8.37 8.20
CA LEU A 478 11.48 -8.89 7.61
C LEU A 478 12.65 -7.92 7.73
N PHE A 479 12.37 -6.61 7.80
CA PHE A 479 13.37 -5.55 7.95
C PHE A 479 13.14 -4.72 9.21
N THR A 480 14.22 -4.16 9.75
CA THR A 480 14.19 -3.33 10.97
C THR A 480 13.94 -1.85 10.70
N VAL A 481 14.06 -1.41 9.44
CA VAL A 481 13.87 -0.01 9.01
C VAL A 481 12.63 0.16 8.13
N PRO A 482 11.95 1.32 8.17
CA PRO A 482 10.73 1.54 7.39
C PRO A 482 10.93 1.48 5.87
N ASP A 483 12.05 1.99 5.35
CA ASP A 483 12.37 2.00 3.92
C ASP A 483 13.70 1.28 3.64
N PRO A 484 13.70 -0.06 3.59
CA PRO A 484 14.93 -0.81 3.37
C PRO A 484 15.52 -0.58 1.97
N ALA A 485 14.68 -0.18 0.99
CA ALA A 485 15.14 0.03 -0.38
C ALA A 485 16.00 1.28 -0.54
N SER A 486 15.93 2.23 0.39
CA SER A 486 16.73 3.44 0.42
C SER A 486 18.10 3.25 1.08
N GLU A 487 18.32 2.13 1.76
CA GLU A 487 19.58 1.83 2.43
C GLU A 487 20.67 1.42 1.43
N GLU A 488 21.93 1.73 1.74
CA GLU A 488 23.10 1.38 0.91
C GLU A 488 23.18 -0.13 0.70
N ASP A 489 22.98 -0.92 1.75
CA ASP A 489 22.79 -2.36 1.68
C ASP A 489 21.52 -2.79 2.43
N PRO A 490 20.41 -3.05 1.73
CA PRO A 490 19.18 -3.54 2.34
C PRO A 490 19.35 -4.79 3.21
N MET A 491 20.31 -5.67 2.87
CA MET A 491 20.54 -6.91 3.61
C MET A 491 21.07 -6.68 5.03
N ALA A 492 21.76 -5.57 5.26
CA ALA A 492 22.25 -5.18 6.58
C ALA A 492 21.11 -4.80 7.56
N THR A 493 19.91 -4.53 7.04
CA THR A 493 18.72 -4.16 7.83
C THR A 493 17.74 -5.30 8.05
N LEU A 494 18.12 -6.53 7.72
CA LEU A 494 17.31 -7.70 7.99
C LEU A 494 17.07 -7.88 9.49
N ASN A 495 15.84 -8.24 9.84
CA ASN A 495 15.48 -8.58 11.21
C ASN A 495 15.83 -10.05 11.50
N PRO A 496 16.79 -10.33 12.39
CA PRO A 496 17.16 -11.69 12.72
C PRO A 496 16.03 -12.48 13.39
N ASP A 497 15.09 -11.77 14.04
CA ASP A 497 13.92 -12.36 14.70
C ASP A 497 12.67 -12.32 13.78
N SER A 498 12.84 -12.18 12.45
CA SER A 498 11.71 -12.11 11.50
C SER A 498 10.89 -13.40 11.45
N LEU A 499 11.48 -14.52 11.85
CA LEU A 499 10.83 -15.82 12.01
C LEU A 499 11.33 -16.47 13.31
N VAL A 500 10.40 -16.74 14.23
CA VAL A 500 10.68 -17.47 15.48
C VAL A 500 9.80 -18.71 15.49
N GLU A 501 10.43 -19.88 15.57
CA GLU A 501 9.71 -21.13 15.70
C GLU A 501 9.59 -21.52 17.20
N GLN A 502 8.37 -21.86 17.61
CA GLN A 502 8.08 -22.35 18.96
C GLN A 502 7.36 -23.70 18.86
N ILE A 503 7.69 -24.61 19.76
CA ILE A 503 7.00 -25.89 19.88
C ILE A 503 6.06 -25.82 21.05
N GLY A 504 4.79 -26.12 20.80
CA GLY A 504 3.75 -26.06 21.81
C GLY A 504 2.62 -27.05 21.53
N TRP A 505 1.43 -26.72 22.00
CA TRP A 505 0.29 -27.60 21.99
C TRP A 505 -0.96 -26.85 21.51
N VAL A 506 -1.81 -27.54 20.73
CA VAL A 506 -3.10 -27.04 20.27
C VAL A 506 -4.21 -28.00 20.70
N GLU A 507 -5.41 -27.48 20.92
CA GLU A 507 -6.58 -28.30 21.28
C GLU A 507 -6.92 -29.33 20.19
N PRO A 508 -7.46 -30.50 20.53
CA PRO A 508 -7.64 -31.60 19.60
C PRO A 508 -8.68 -31.34 18.50
N SER A 509 -9.60 -30.41 18.68
CA SER A 509 -10.63 -30.05 17.69
C SER A 509 -10.05 -29.64 16.34
N VAL A 510 -8.83 -29.08 16.33
CA VAL A 510 -8.12 -28.62 15.13
C VAL A 510 -7.81 -29.77 14.15
N ALA A 511 -7.66 -31.01 14.64
CA ALA A 511 -7.35 -32.16 13.78
C ALA A 511 -8.46 -32.51 12.80
N GLU A 512 -9.70 -32.24 13.16
CA GLU A 512 -10.89 -32.60 12.39
C GLU A 512 -11.33 -31.49 11.41
N ASP A 513 -10.79 -30.28 11.58
CA ASP A 513 -11.14 -29.14 10.76
C ASP A 513 -10.52 -29.22 9.36
N PRO A 514 -11.20 -28.65 8.32
CA PRO A 514 -10.63 -28.53 6.98
C PRO A 514 -9.26 -27.87 6.98
N MET A 515 -8.35 -28.32 6.12
CA MET A 515 -6.98 -27.77 5.98
C MET A 515 -6.98 -26.26 5.71
N ASP A 516 -8.03 -25.74 5.06
CA ASP A 516 -8.16 -24.32 4.73
C ASP A 516 -8.70 -23.44 5.88
N THR A 517 -8.83 -24.00 7.10
CA THR A 517 -9.32 -23.25 8.26
C THR A 517 -8.24 -22.32 8.81
N ARG A 518 -8.55 -21.01 8.90
CA ARG A 518 -7.76 -20.03 9.64
C ARG A 518 -8.33 -19.91 11.03
N TYR A 519 -7.46 -19.85 12.04
CA TYR A 519 -7.87 -19.82 13.44
C TYR A 519 -7.51 -18.49 14.09
N GLN A 520 -8.31 -18.04 15.04
CA GLN A 520 -7.80 -17.19 16.09
C GLN A 520 -7.38 -18.09 17.26
N PHE A 521 -6.09 -18.20 17.54
CA PHE A 521 -5.64 -18.73 18.80
C PHE A 521 -5.90 -17.70 19.89
N GLU A 522 -6.79 -18.04 20.80
CA GLU A 522 -7.34 -17.11 21.79
C GLU A 522 -6.23 -16.44 22.59
N ARG A 523 -6.23 -15.09 22.65
CA ARG A 523 -5.23 -14.25 23.30
C ARG A 523 -3.88 -14.14 22.58
N THR A 524 -3.63 -14.92 21.52
CA THR A 524 -2.33 -15.02 20.84
C THR A 524 -2.32 -14.30 19.49
N GLY A 525 -3.10 -14.76 18.51
CA GLY A 525 -3.08 -14.22 17.16
C GLY A 525 -3.95 -15.00 16.20
N TYR A 526 -3.85 -14.65 14.92
CA TYR A 526 -4.46 -15.40 13.85
C TYR A 526 -3.42 -16.27 13.16
N PHE A 527 -3.77 -17.53 12.96
CA PHE A 527 -2.87 -18.56 12.44
C PHE A 527 -3.55 -19.40 11.36
N TRP A 528 -2.73 -19.96 10.49
CA TRP A 528 -3.14 -20.91 9.48
C TRP A 528 -2.20 -22.09 9.44
N ARG A 529 -2.77 -23.29 9.27
CA ARG A 529 -2.01 -24.50 9.10
C ARG A 529 -1.20 -24.41 7.79
N ASP A 530 0.13 -24.54 7.89
CA ASP A 530 0.99 -24.48 6.71
C ASP A 530 0.60 -25.61 5.73
N PRO A 531 0.26 -25.28 4.46
CA PRO A 531 -0.24 -26.27 3.52
C PRO A 531 0.83 -27.25 3.01
N GLU A 532 2.13 -26.93 3.18
CA GLU A 532 3.25 -27.70 2.67
C GLU A 532 3.95 -28.49 3.76
N ASP A 533 4.23 -27.85 4.90
CA ASP A 533 5.04 -28.44 5.96
C ASP A 533 4.21 -29.16 7.02
N SER A 534 2.88 -28.93 7.09
CA SER A 534 2.05 -29.57 8.09
C SER A 534 1.64 -30.99 7.65
N LEU A 535 2.01 -31.96 8.45
CA LEU A 535 1.72 -33.37 8.21
C LEU A 535 0.81 -33.93 9.33
N PRO A 536 0.09 -35.05 9.09
CA PRO A 536 -0.61 -35.75 10.16
C PRO A 536 0.34 -36.12 11.32
N GLY A 537 0.09 -35.59 12.51
CA GLY A 537 0.93 -35.80 13.70
C GLY A 537 2.15 -34.87 13.81
N ALA A 538 2.36 -33.96 12.85
CA ALA A 538 3.38 -32.92 12.85
C ALA A 538 2.79 -31.60 12.32
N LEU A 539 1.93 -30.99 13.13
CA LEU A 539 1.23 -29.76 12.74
C LEU A 539 2.17 -28.56 12.75
N VAL A 540 2.11 -27.74 11.70
CA VAL A 540 2.83 -26.48 11.58
C VAL A 540 1.84 -25.36 11.32
N PHE A 541 1.93 -24.27 12.09
CA PHE A 541 1.06 -23.11 11.95
C PHE A 541 1.87 -21.84 11.68
N ASN A 542 1.53 -21.15 10.62
CA ASN A 542 2.06 -19.82 10.30
C ASN A 542 1.18 -18.75 10.95
N GLN A 543 1.80 -17.81 11.67
CA GLN A 543 1.11 -16.63 12.15
C GLN A 543 0.76 -15.71 10.99
N ILE A 544 -0.53 -15.46 10.78
CA ILE A 544 -1.01 -14.50 9.78
C ILE A 544 -0.78 -13.07 10.29
N VAL A 545 -1.28 -12.80 11.49
CA VAL A 545 -1.14 -11.51 12.16
C VAL A 545 -1.38 -11.67 13.67
N ALA A 546 -0.64 -10.93 14.50
CA ALA A 546 -0.87 -10.84 15.94
C ALA A 546 -2.20 -10.12 16.25
N LEU A 547 -2.78 -10.33 17.45
CA LEU A 547 -4.01 -9.64 17.87
C LEU A 547 -3.82 -8.13 18.02
N LYS A 548 -2.62 -7.70 18.38
CA LYS A 548 -2.25 -6.30 18.56
C LYS A 548 -0.88 -6.09 17.93
N ASP A 549 -0.65 -4.92 17.38
CA ASP A 549 0.71 -4.52 17.03
C ASP A 549 1.52 -4.34 18.31
N THR A 550 2.49 -5.22 18.51
CA THR A 550 3.45 -5.19 19.64
C THR A 550 4.84 -4.81 19.17
N TRP A 551 4.99 -4.47 17.87
CA TRP A 551 6.28 -4.10 17.34
C TRP A 551 6.80 -2.83 18.02
N ALA A 552 7.92 -2.96 18.71
CA ALA A 552 8.79 -1.86 19.11
C ALA A 552 10.19 -2.24 18.69
N PRO A 553 10.97 -1.37 18.03
CA PRO A 553 12.39 -1.64 17.78
C PRO A 553 13.05 -1.97 19.12
N LYS A 554 13.58 -3.20 19.28
CA LYS A 554 14.34 -3.54 20.48
C LYS A 554 15.57 -2.62 20.53
N PRO A 555 15.83 -1.90 21.65
CA PRO A 555 17.12 -1.27 21.81
C PRO A 555 18.18 -2.40 21.83
N ASP A 556 19.23 -2.24 21.05
CA ASP A 556 20.30 -3.21 20.84
C ASP A 556 20.65 -4.00 22.10
N ALA A 557 20.58 -5.34 22.01
CA ALA A 557 21.05 -6.25 23.03
C ALA A 557 22.53 -5.98 23.27
N GLN A 558 22.89 -5.67 24.49
CA GLN A 558 24.18 -5.19 24.97
C GLN A 558 25.36 -6.02 24.44
N THR A 559 26.17 -5.44 23.59
CA THR A 559 27.56 -5.86 23.40
C THR A 559 28.36 -5.49 24.66
N PRO A 560 29.24 -6.36 25.20
CA PRO A 560 30.05 -6.03 26.37
C PRO A 560 30.91 -4.79 26.10
N PRO A 561 31.20 -3.97 27.13
CA PRO A 561 31.78 -2.65 26.92
C PRO A 561 33.25 -2.73 26.47
N ALA A 562 33.50 -2.54 25.20
CA ALA A 562 34.80 -2.08 24.72
C ALA A 562 34.82 -0.55 24.81
N ALA A 563 35.94 -0.01 25.30
CA ALA A 563 36.13 1.35 25.68
C ALA A 563 35.57 2.38 24.67
N ARG A 564 34.65 3.20 25.13
CA ARG A 564 34.03 4.28 24.36
C ARG A 564 35.03 5.42 24.13
N SER A 565 35.40 5.63 22.89
CA SER A 565 35.79 6.94 22.39
C SER A 565 34.48 7.73 22.19
N GLN A 566 34.35 8.82 22.92
CA GLN A 566 33.17 9.69 22.85
C GLN A 566 33.25 10.53 21.56
N THR A 567 32.43 10.19 20.57
CA THR A 567 31.98 11.15 19.59
C THR A 567 30.45 11.16 19.66
N PRO A 568 29.75 12.26 19.83
CA PRO A 568 28.33 12.32 19.99
C PRO A 568 27.64 11.97 18.67
N THR A 569 26.97 10.80 18.58
CA THR A 569 26.01 10.53 17.53
C THR A 569 24.69 11.18 17.93
N THR A 570 24.35 12.25 17.26
CA THR A 570 23.04 12.87 17.26
C THR A 570 22.01 11.86 16.73
N PRO A 571 20.79 11.74 17.31
CA PRO A 571 19.71 10.95 16.73
C PRO A 571 19.47 11.44 15.30
N ALA A 572 19.19 10.53 14.38
CA ALA A 572 18.75 10.88 13.03
C ALA A 572 17.52 11.78 13.16
N GLY A 573 17.71 13.07 12.94
CA GLY A 573 16.64 14.06 12.90
C GLY A 573 15.77 13.85 11.66
N PRO A 574 14.63 14.55 11.57
CA PRO A 574 13.80 14.52 10.39
C PRO A 574 14.65 14.75 9.14
N ARG A 575 14.30 14.08 8.05
CA ARG A 575 14.99 14.22 6.75
C ARG A 575 15.16 15.70 6.45
N ASP A 576 16.38 16.12 6.14
CA ASP A 576 16.64 17.48 5.68
C ASP A 576 15.83 17.73 4.39
N PRO A 577 14.82 18.61 4.42
CA PRO A 577 13.99 18.89 3.24
C PRO A 577 14.82 19.40 2.06
N ALA A 578 16.02 19.95 2.31
CA ALA A 578 16.94 20.44 1.30
C ALA A 578 17.78 19.33 0.65
N SER A 579 17.67 18.08 1.07
CA SER A 579 18.52 16.97 0.59
C SER A 579 18.42 16.71 -0.93
N ALA A 580 17.26 17.00 -1.54
CA ALA A 580 16.99 16.82 -2.97
C ALA A 580 17.29 18.05 -3.82
N LEU A 581 17.69 19.18 -3.22
CA LEU A 581 17.92 20.46 -3.92
C LEU A 581 19.34 20.52 -4.49
N ASP A 582 19.48 21.13 -5.67
CA ASP A 582 20.76 21.49 -6.26
C ASP A 582 21.42 22.69 -5.52
N ALA A 583 22.62 23.12 -5.96
CA ALA A 583 23.37 24.16 -5.27
C ALA A 583 22.65 25.53 -5.25
N ASP A 584 22.05 25.92 -6.38
CA ASP A 584 21.34 27.22 -6.52
C ASP A 584 20.00 27.18 -5.77
N GLN A 585 19.32 26.03 -5.80
CA GLN A 585 18.09 25.79 -5.06
C GLN A 585 18.34 25.80 -3.54
N ARG A 586 19.49 25.29 -3.06
CA ARG A 586 19.86 25.34 -1.63
C ARG A 586 20.14 26.77 -1.15
N GLU A 587 20.74 27.60 -1.99
CA GLU A 587 20.91 29.02 -1.66
C GLU A 587 19.53 29.69 -1.53
N THR A 588 18.65 29.44 -2.49
CA THR A 588 17.25 29.91 -2.45
C THR A 588 16.50 29.39 -1.22
N TYR A 589 16.63 28.11 -0.90
CA TYR A 589 16.04 27.49 0.28
C TYR A 589 16.49 28.20 1.57
N SER A 590 17.79 28.43 1.69
CA SER A 590 18.36 29.12 2.86
C SER A 590 17.81 30.55 2.99
N ALA A 591 17.66 31.27 1.88
CA ALA A 591 17.06 32.60 1.86
C ALA A 591 15.58 32.57 2.30
N LEU A 592 14.79 31.59 1.84
CA LEU A 592 13.38 31.43 2.22
C LEU A 592 13.20 31.16 3.72
N LEU A 593 14.11 30.36 4.32
CA LEU A 593 14.12 30.11 5.77
C LEU A 593 14.41 31.40 6.57
N VAL A 594 15.36 32.23 6.11
CA VAL A 594 15.65 33.53 6.73
C VAL A 594 14.43 34.45 6.68
N HIS A 595 13.62 34.36 5.64
CA HIS A 595 12.35 35.09 5.52
C HIS A 595 11.19 34.50 6.35
N GLY A 596 11.42 33.41 7.08
CA GLY A 596 10.45 32.83 8.01
C GLY A 596 9.50 31.80 7.40
N ILE A 597 9.71 31.35 6.15
CA ILE A 597 8.98 30.24 5.53
C ILE A 597 9.38 28.92 6.19
N GLY A 598 8.46 27.98 6.36
CA GLY A 598 8.74 26.67 6.95
C GLY A 598 9.70 25.83 6.11
N GLU A 599 10.42 24.89 6.72
CA GLU A 599 11.46 24.09 6.05
C GLU A 599 10.92 23.27 4.88
N GLU A 600 9.77 22.62 5.05
CA GLU A 600 9.13 21.81 4.00
C GLU A 600 8.64 22.69 2.84
N GLU A 601 7.98 23.79 3.15
CA GLU A 601 7.49 24.75 2.15
C GLU A 601 8.65 25.45 1.42
N ALA A 602 9.70 25.81 2.15
CA ALA A 602 10.90 26.42 1.58
C ALA A 602 11.58 25.50 0.55
N ALA A 603 11.64 24.18 0.80
CA ALA A 603 12.20 23.22 -0.14
C ALA A 603 11.38 23.14 -1.43
N VAL A 604 10.06 23.11 -1.33
CA VAL A 604 9.16 23.09 -2.50
C VAL A 604 9.30 24.40 -3.30
N LEU A 605 9.28 25.55 -2.62
CA LEU A 605 9.38 26.87 -3.27
C LEU A 605 10.77 27.14 -3.86
N ALA A 606 11.82 26.56 -3.30
CA ALA A 606 13.17 26.63 -3.87
C ALA A 606 13.26 25.90 -5.22
N ALA A 607 12.54 24.79 -5.35
CA ALA A 607 12.50 23.98 -6.57
C ALA A 607 11.53 24.54 -7.64
N ASP A 608 10.52 25.33 -7.24
CA ASP A 608 9.44 25.82 -8.11
C ASP A 608 9.43 27.35 -8.18
N THR A 609 10.00 27.89 -9.26
CA THR A 609 10.14 29.34 -9.45
C THR A 609 8.80 30.08 -9.56
N PRO A 610 7.79 29.62 -10.32
CA PRO A 610 6.48 30.24 -10.38
C PRO A 610 5.77 30.32 -9.00
N LEU A 611 5.74 29.22 -8.25
CA LEU A 611 5.13 29.19 -6.91
C LEU A 611 5.88 30.07 -5.91
N ARG A 612 7.22 30.14 -6.02
CA ARG A 612 8.05 31.03 -5.21
C ARG A 612 7.72 32.49 -5.48
N HIS A 613 7.61 32.91 -6.74
CA HIS A 613 7.25 34.30 -7.09
C HIS A 613 5.87 34.66 -6.54
N LEU A 614 4.91 33.76 -6.65
CA LEU A 614 3.57 33.98 -6.09
C LEU A 614 3.61 34.08 -4.56
N SER A 615 4.38 33.23 -3.88
CA SER A 615 4.55 33.28 -2.42
C SER A 615 5.15 34.62 -1.98
N HIS A 616 6.16 35.13 -2.70
CA HIS A 616 6.72 36.46 -2.45
C HIS A 616 5.68 37.58 -2.66
N ALA A 617 4.89 37.51 -3.73
CA ALA A 617 3.86 38.50 -4.00
C ALA A 617 2.78 38.51 -2.90
N ILE A 618 2.42 37.37 -2.33
CA ILE A 618 1.49 37.23 -1.20
C ILE A 618 2.09 37.84 0.08
N ILE A 619 3.38 37.66 0.32
CA ILE A 619 4.11 38.27 1.44
C ILE A 619 4.19 39.78 1.27
N ASP A 620 4.51 40.27 0.08
CA ASP A 620 4.58 41.69 -0.24
C ASP A 620 3.21 42.38 -0.09
N ALA A 621 2.12 41.63 -0.29
CA ALA A 621 0.75 42.06 0.00
C ALA A 621 0.40 42.08 1.51
N GLY A 622 1.36 41.74 2.38
CA GLY A 622 1.25 41.88 3.84
C GLY A 622 0.93 40.63 4.61
N ALA A 623 0.97 39.44 3.98
CA ALA A 623 0.75 38.18 4.67
C ALA A 623 2.00 37.71 5.47
N ASP A 624 1.75 36.97 6.55
CA ASP A 624 2.82 36.27 7.29
C ASP A 624 3.56 35.29 6.37
N PRO A 625 4.91 35.31 6.32
CA PRO A 625 5.68 34.50 5.40
C PRO A 625 5.43 32.99 5.54
N ARG A 626 5.28 32.49 6.78
CA ARG A 626 5.00 31.07 7.03
C ARG A 626 3.60 30.67 6.57
N ALA A 627 2.62 31.55 6.79
CA ALA A 627 1.25 31.33 6.34
C ALA A 627 1.15 31.41 4.81
N ALA A 628 1.87 32.33 4.16
CA ALA A 628 1.91 32.43 2.70
C ALA A 628 2.55 31.20 2.05
N GLY A 629 3.70 30.73 2.57
CA GLY A 629 4.33 29.49 2.12
C GLY A 629 3.40 28.29 2.23
N ALA A 630 2.78 28.10 3.38
CA ALA A 630 1.83 27.01 3.62
C ALA A 630 0.59 27.09 2.70
N LEU A 631 0.03 28.28 2.48
CA LEU A 631 -1.10 28.47 1.57
C LEU A 631 -0.75 28.09 0.14
N VAL A 632 0.42 28.53 -0.37
CA VAL A 632 0.85 28.24 -1.75
C VAL A 632 1.15 26.76 -1.91
N VAL A 633 1.91 26.15 -0.99
CA VAL A 633 2.37 24.75 -1.12
C VAL A 633 1.24 23.75 -0.88
N HIS A 634 0.31 24.02 0.04
CA HIS A 634 -0.70 23.04 0.42
C HIS A 634 -2.09 23.36 -0.15
N ASP A 635 -2.59 24.58 0.03
CA ASP A 635 -3.97 24.91 -0.34
C ASP A 635 -4.10 25.26 -1.82
N LEU A 636 -3.21 26.09 -2.36
CA LEU A 636 -3.23 26.48 -3.78
C LEU A 636 -2.90 25.31 -4.71
N ARG A 637 -1.85 24.55 -4.42
CA ARG A 637 -1.51 23.36 -5.23
C ARG A 637 -2.64 22.34 -5.24
N ARG A 638 -3.31 22.15 -4.11
CA ARG A 638 -4.49 21.27 -4.03
C ARG A 638 -5.64 21.83 -4.88
N ALA A 639 -5.86 23.13 -4.88
CA ALA A 639 -6.91 23.79 -5.67
C ALA A 639 -6.63 23.78 -7.17
N LEU A 640 -5.36 23.88 -7.57
CA LEU A 640 -4.93 23.75 -8.95
C LEU A 640 -5.10 22.31 -9.47
N GLY A 641 -4.80 21.31 -8.63
CA GLY A 641 -4.79 19.92 -9.08
C GLY A 641 -3.73 19.70 -10.15
N ASP A 642 -4.15 19.32 -11.35
CA ASP A 642 -3.28 19.09 -12.53
C ASP A 642 -3.17 20.34 -13.44
N ARG A 643 -3.77 21.48 -13.07
CA ARG A 643 -3.70 22.74 -13.85
C ARG A 643 -2.40 23.47 -13.56
N ASP A 644 -1.89 24.17 -14.57
CA ASP A 644 -0.78 25.09 -14.39
C ASP A 644 -1.18 26.33 -13.56
N LEU A 645 -0.21 26.93 -12.88
CA LEU A 645 -0.45 28.18 -12.14
C LEU A 645 -0.98 29.29 -13.04
N ALA A 646 -0.59 29.29 -14.33
CA ALA A 646 -1.06 30.23 -15.33
C ALA A 646 -2.57 30.12 -15.64
N ASP A 647 -3.18 28.99 -15.34
CA ASP A 647 -4.63 28.76 -15.52
C ASP A 647 -5.45 29.25 -14.31
N SER A 648 -4.78 29.66 -13.23
CA SER A 648 -5.42 30.21 -12.04
C SER A 648 -5.94 31.62 -12.26
N GLN A 649 -7.15 31.89 -11.75
CA GLN A 649 -7.72 33.24 -11.69
C GLN A 649 -7.44 33.95 -10.36
N ALA A 650 -6.69 33.30 -9.45
CA ALA A 650 -6.38 33.84 -8.12
C ALA A 650 -5.25 34.87 -8.19
N GLU A 651 -5.52 36.08 -7.72
CA GLU A 651 -4.54 37.16 -7.59
C GLU A 651 -3.83 37.08 -6.22
N ALA A 652 -2.56 37.48 -6.16
CA ALA A 652 -1.74 37.43 -4.93
C ALA A 652 -2.37 38.23 -3.77
N ASP A 653 -2.90 39.42 -4.06
CA ASP A 653 -3.54 40.28 -3.07
C ASP A 653 -4.78 39.63 -2.46
N GLU A 654 -5.54 38.87 -3.24
CA GLU A 654 -6.73 38.17 -2.77
C GLU A 654 -6.38 36.90 -1.98
N LEU A 655 -5.29 36.22 -2.34
CA LEU A 655 -4.76 35.13 -1.53
C LEU A 655 -4.23 35.63 -0.18
N ALA A 656 -3.58 36.79 -0.15
CA ALA A 656 -3.20 37.47 1.09
C ALA A 656 -4.43 37.89 1.91
N ALA A 657 -5.50 38.36 1.26
CA ALA A 657 -6.75 38.70 1.91
C ALA A 657 -7.43 37.47 2.56
N VAL A 658 -7.33 36.27 1.98
CA VAL A 658 -7.80 35.02 2.63
C VAL A 658 -7.09 34.80 3.96
N LEU A 659 -5.76 34.99 4.02
CA LEU A 659 -5.00 34.85 5.27
C LEU A 659 -5.39 35.90 6.30
N ALA A 660 -5.55 37.15 5.89
CA ALA A 660 -6.02 38.23 6.79
C ALA A 660 -7.44 37.95 7.37
N LEU A 661 -8.33 37.34 6.57
CA LEU A 661 -9.67 36.94 7.03
C LEU A 661 -9.64 35.72 7.98
N VAL A 662 -8.59 34.94 7.98
CA VAL A 662 -8.36 33.90 9.00
C VAL A 662 -7.87 34.55 10.29
N GLU A 663 -6.98 35.53 10.22
CA GLU A 663 -6.45 36.25 11.39
C GLU A 663 -7.51 37.06 12.10
N ASP A 664 -8.39 37.76 11.37
CA ASP A 664 -9.50 38.53 11.97
C ASP A 664 -10.67 37.61 12.40
N GLY A 665 -10.58 36.34 12.07
CA GLY A 665 -11.55 35.31 12.44
C GLY A 665 -12.83 35.31 11.62
N THR A 666 -12.88 36.00 10.50
CA THR A 666 -14.02 35.97 9.55
C THR A 666 -14.07 34.64 8.80
N LEU A 667 -12.93 34.00 8.61
CA LEU A 667 -12.79 32.67 7.99
C LEU A 667 -12.18 31.68 8.99
N THR A 668 -12.66 30.46 9.00
CA THR A 668 -11.99 29.38 9.76
C THR A 668 -10.83 28.78 8.98
N ARG A 669 -9.79 28.27 9.66
CA ARG A 669 -8.65 27.59 8.99
C ARG A 669 -9.10 26.42 8.11
N ASN A 670 -10.15 25.70 8.51
CA ASN A 670 -10.70 24.58 7.76
C ASN A 670 -11.37 25.00 6.42
N ALA A 671 -11.76 26.26 6.28
CA ALA A 671 -12.41 26.77 5.09
C ALA A 671 -11.43 27.46 4.11
N VAL A 672 -10.12 27.57 4.45
CA VAL A 672 -9.10 28.21 3.59
C VAL A 672 -9.01 27.52 2.24
N GLY A 673 -8.89 26.19 2.21
CA GLY A 673 -8.77 25.45 0.94
C GLY A 673 -9.93 25.67 -0.02
N ASP A 674 -11.18 25.79 0.52
CA ASP A 674 -12.36 26.06 -0.31
C ASP A 674 -12.42 27.52 -0.79
N ALA A 675 -11.91 28.46 0.01
CA ALA A 675 -11.81 29.86 -0.40
C ALA A 675 -10.75 30.02 -1.52
N VAL A 676 -9.59 29.39 -1.36
CA VAL A 676 -8.53 29.36 -2.38
C VAL A 676 -9.02 28.68 -3.66
N ALA A 677 -9.70 27.54 -3.56
CA ALA A 677 -10.28 26.86 -4.73
C ALA A 677 -11.30 27.75 -5.46
N GLY A 678 -12.07 28.54 -4.71
CA GLY A 678 -12.98 29.52 -5.32
C GLY A 678 -12.28 30.63 -6.09
N LEU A 679 -11.16 31.13 -5.57
CA LEU A 679 -10.34 32.14 -6.24
C LEU A 679 -9.64 31.56 -7.46
N VAL A 680 -9.11 30.34 -7.39
CA VAL A 680 -8.46 29.64 -8.51
C VAL A 680 -9.43 29.45 -9.68
N ASP A 681 -10.69 29.05 -9.38
CA ASP A 681 -11.68 28.67 -10.39
C ASP A 681 -12.36 29.89 -11.04
N ALA A 682 -12.67 30.92 -10.26
CA ALA A 682 -13.54 32.01 -10.70
C ALA A 682 -12.93 33.41 -10.51
N GLY A 683 -11.79 33.52 -9.83
CA GLY A 683 -11.21 34.82 -9.47
C GLY A 683 -12.10 35.67 -8.57
N GLY A 684 -11.95 36.95 -8.62
CA GLY A 684 -12.71 37.92 -7.85
C GLY A 684 -12.12 38.16 -6.46
N THR A 685 -12.89 38.74 -5.54
CA THR A 685 -12.38 39.08 -4.21
C THR A 685 -12.60 37.93 -3.20
N ALA A 686 -11.66 37.75 -2.26
CA ALA A 686 -11.74 36.74 -1.22
C ALA A 686 -13.08 36.85 -0.43
N ARG A 687 -13.52 38.05 -0.11
CA ARG A 687 -14.80 38.27 0.58
C ARG A 687 -16.02 37.85 -0.25
N ALA A 688 -15.99 38.07 -1.57
CA ALA A 688 -17.08 37.68 -2.45
C ALA A 688 -17.14 36.14 -2.58
N VAL A 689 -15.99 35.48 -2.72
CA VAL A 689 -15.90 34.01 -2.77
C VAL A 689 -16.39 33.38 -1.47
N ILE A 690 -15.96 33.90 -0.32
CA ILE A 690 -16.38 33.40 1.01
C ILE A 690 -17.89 33.56 1.17
N ALA A 691 -18.47 34.71 0.79
CA ALA A 691 -19.91 34.93 0.87
C ALA A 691 -20.70 34.01 -0.08
N ALA A 692 -20.25 33.88 -1.35
CA ALA A 692 -20.91 33.03 -2.36
C ALA A 692 -20.90 31.54 -2.01
N ARG A 693 -19.85 31.07 -1.36
CA ARG A 693 -19.68 29.67 -0.95
C ARG A 693 -20.13 29.37 0.49
N GLY A 694 -20.62 30.39 1.22
CA GLY A 694 -21.07 30.21 2.61
C GLY A 694 -19.99 29.80 3.60
N LEU A 695 -18.74 30.30 3.40
CA LEU A 695 -17.56 29.87 4.17
C LEU A 695 -17.26 30.74 5.38
N ALA A 696 -18.04 31.81 5.63
CA ALA A 696 -17.87 32.70 6.77
C ALA A 696 -17.95 31.92 8.09
N ALA A 697 -17.09 32.31 9.06
CA ALA A 697 -17.02 31.64 10.33
C ALA A 697 -18.34 31.78 11.12
N VAL A 698 -18.97 30.66 11.45
CA VAL A 698 -20.19 30.58 12.27
C VAL A 698 -19.76 30.27 13.71
N ARG A 699 -19.93 31.28 14.61
CA ARG A 699 -19.60 31.19 16.04
C ARG A 699 -20.83 31.32 16.93
N ASP A 700 -21.96 31.68 16.31
CA ASP A 700 -23.21 31.86 17.03
C ASP A 700 -23.69 30.50 17.58
N ALA A 701 -23.87 30.46 18.90
CA ALA A 701 -24.32 29.26 19.61
C ALA A 701 -25.68 28.78 19.12
N ASP A 702 -26.63 29.71 18.87
CA ASP A 702 -27.96 29.37 18.38
C ASP A 702 -27.93 28.74 16.98
N ALA A 703 -27.01 29.18 16.11
CA ALA A 703 -26.83 28.64 14.79
C ALA A 703 -26.17 27.22 14.79
N LEU A 704 -25.31 26.94 15.79
CA LEU A 704 -24.59 25.67 15.89
C LEU A 704 -25.35 24.62 16.74
N THR A 705 -26.24 25.03 17.61
CA THR A 705 -27.01 24.15 18.52
C THR A 705 -27.75 23.04 17.79
N PRO A 706 -28.46 23.25 16.67
CA PRO A 706 -29.17 22.18 15.97
C PRO A 706 -28.24 21.05 15.47
N ALA A 707 -27.05 21.42 15.01
CA ALA A 707 -26.06 20.45 14.54
C ALA A 707 -25.47 19.63 15.69
N VAL A 708 -25.25 20.26 16.84
CA VAL A 708 -24.76 19.60 18.05
C VAL A 708 -25.83 18.67 18.62
N GLU A 709 -27.07 19.12 18.74
CA GLU A 709 -28.19 18.33 19.27
C GLU A 709 -28.48 17.12 18.36
N ALA A 710 -28.48 17.32 17.05
CA ALA A 710 -28.65 16.21 16.11
C ALA A 710 -27.50 15.17 16.23
N ALA A 711 -26.25 15.63 16.40
CA ALA A 711 -25.13 14.75 16.61
C ALA A 711 -25.24 13.89 17.88
N LEU A 712 -25.78 14.47 18.97
CA LEU A 712 -26.02 13.74 20.22
C LEU A 712 -27.24 12.82 20.13
N ALA A 713 -28.33 13.28 19.51
CA ALA A 713 -29.59 12.53 19.40
C ALA A 713 -29.46 11.26 18.51
N GLU A 714 -28.60 11.30 17.52
CA GLU A 714 -28.34 10.16 16.62
C GLU A 714 -27.36 9.13 17.21
N ASN A 715 -26.71 9.46 18.34
CA ASN A 715 -25.70 8.58 18.97
C ASN A 715 -25.98 8.41 20.47
N PRO A 716 -27.18 7.92 20.88
CA PRO A 716 -27.60 7.86 22.29
C PRO A 716 -26.73 6.90 23.13
N ASP A 717 -26.26 5.81 22.55
CA ASP A 717 -25.45 4.81 23.24
C ASP A 717 -24.05 5.38 23.55
N GLU A 718 -23.44 6.11 22.64
CA GLU A 718 -22.16 6.79 22.84
C GLU A 718 -22.30 7.93 23.89
N VAL A 719 -23.41 8.64 23.88
CA VAL A 719 -23.71 9.68 24.91
C VAL A 719 -23.78 9.01 26.29
N ALA A 720 -24.46 7.87 26.43
CA ALA A 720 -24.55 7.15 27.69
C ALA A 720 -23.15 6.66 28.15
N ARG A 721 -22.34 6.16 27.24
CA ARG A 721 -20.95 5.72 27.52
C ARG A 721 -20.04 6.88 27.92
N TYR A 722 -20.15 8.03 27.25
CA TYR A 722 -19.38 9.23 27.61
C TYR A 722 -19.72 9.69 29.03
N ARG A 723 -21.02 9.73 29.37
CA ARG A 723 -21.51 10.08 30.73
C ARG A 723 -21.13 9.06 31.79
N ALA A 724 -20.96 7.79 31.40
CA ALA A 724 -20.41 6.73 32.26
C ALA A 724 -18.88 6.82 32.47
N GLY A 725 -18.20 7.83 31.88
CA GLY A 725 -16.79 8.14 32.08
C GLY A 725 -15.86 7.87 30.91
N GLU A 726 -16.36 7.48 29.74
CA GLU A 726 -15.54 7.21 28.54
C GLU A 726 -15.21 8.52 27.79
N GLN A 727 -14.34 9.34 28.38
CA GLN A 727 -13.97 10.68 27.88
C GLN A 727 -13.39 10.70 26.45
N LYS A 728 -12.88 9.59 25.94
CA LYS A 728 -12.34 9.47 24.57
C LYS A 728 -13.40 9.68 23.47
N LEU A 729 -14.69 9.51 23.80
CA LEU A 729 -15.80 9.73 22.87
C LEU A 729 -16.05 11.20 22.57
N PHE A 730 -15.47 12.15 23.32
CA PHE A 730 -15.63 13.57 23.04
C PHE A 730 -15.18 13.96 21.63
N GLY A 731 -14.04 13.43 21.17
CA GLY A 731 -13.55 13.66 19.81
C GLY A 731 -14.50 13.13 18.70
N PHE A 732 -15.17 12.01 18.96
CA PHE A 732 -16.20 11.47 18.09
C PHE A 732 -17.38 12.45 17.93
N PHE A 733 -17.92 12.99 19.03
CA PHE A 733 -19.02 13.96 18.98
C PHE A 733 -18.62 15.26 18.28
N VAL A 734 -17.39 15.75 18.50
CA VAL A 734 -16.86 16.91 17.77
C VAL A 734 -16.88 16.64 16.26
N GLY A 735 -16.38 15.49 15.82
CA GLY A 735 -16.38 15.10 14.42
C GLY A 735 -17.80 14.99 13.82
N GLN A 736 -18.77 14.46 14.58
CA GLN A 736 -20.17 14.34 14.16
C GLN A 736 -20.87 15.71 14.04
N ALA A 737 -20.69 16.57 15.03
CA ALA A 737 -21.26 17.90 15.06
C ALA A 737 -20.66 18.80 13.96
N MET A 738 -19.34 18.79 13.76
CA MET A 738 -18.66 19.56 12.70
C MET A 738 -19.13 19.16 11.29
N ARG A 739 -19.34 17.89 11.02
CA ARG A 739 -19.89 17.44 9.73
C ARG A 739 -21.27 18.00 9.43
N ARG A 740 -22.11 18.17 10.45
CA ARG A 740 -23.48 18.71 10.32
C ARG A 740 -23.51 20.22 10.28
N ALA A 741 -22.65 20.86 11.04
CA ALA A 741 -22.58 22.33 11.13
C ALA A 741 -21.96 22.99 9.89
N GLY A 742 -21.30 22.18 9.03
CA GLY A 742 -20.68 22.66 7.79
C GLY A 742 -19.29 23.28 7.98
N LYS A 743 -18.62 23.61 6.84
CA LYS A 743 -17.21 24.03 6.81
C LYS A 743 -16.91 25.38 7.48
N GLY A 744 -17.92 26.26 7.59
CA GLY A 744 -17.81 27.55 8.29
C GLY A 744 -17.89 27.43 9.81
N ALA A 745 -18.32 26.33 10.39
CA ALA A 745 -18.48 26.17 11.84
C ALA A 745 -17.12 26.31 12.57
N ASP A 746 -17.11 27.12 13.63
CA ASP A 746 -15.94 27.30 14.49
C ASP A 746 -15.78 26.06 15.41
N PRO A 747 -14.66 25.29 15.30
CA PRO A 747 -14.48 24.10 16.12
C PRO A 747 -14.49 24.37 17.63
N LYS A 748 -14.04 25.54 18.08
CA LYS A 748 -14.02 25.89 19.50
C LYS A 748 -15.44 26.15 20.02
N ALA A 749 -16.30 26.82 19.23
CA ALA A 749 -17.69 27.04 19.57
C ALA A 749 -18.47 25.72 19.64
N VAL A 750 -18.29 24.83 18.67
CA VAL A 750 -18.88 23.47 18.65
C VAL A 750 -18.44 22.66 19.88
N GLN A 751 -17.14 22.68 20.22
CA GLN A 751 -16.63 21.99 21.41
C GLN A 751 -17.18 22.55 22.70
N GLY A 752 -17.38 23.88 22.77
CA GLY A 752 -18.02 24.55 23.92
C GLY A 752 -19.45 24.06 24.14
N LEU A 753 -20.27 24.09 23.09
CA LEU A 753 -21.65 23.60 23.11
C LEU A 753 -21.75 22.11 23.44
N LEU A 754 -20.87 21.28 22.88
CA LEU A 754 -20.82 19.85 23.18
C LEU A 754 -20.53 19.60 24.67
N ARG A 755 -19.57 20.32 25.27
CA ARG A 755 -19.28 20.20 26.71
C ARG A 755 -20.48 20.59 27.58
N GLU A 756 -21.17 21.68 27.23
CA GLU A 756 -22.37 22.11 27.88
C GLU A 756 -23.48 21.07 27.81
N LYS A 757 -23.85 20.63 26.59
CA LYS A 757 -24.92 19.66 26.34
C LYS A 757 -24.63 18.25 26.87
N LEU A 758 -23.37 17.84 26.97
CA LEU A 758 -22.99 16.54 27.55
C LEU A 758 -22.92 16.60 29.09
N ALA A 759 -22.80 17.79 29.68
CA ALA A 759 -22.78 17.99 31.12
C ALA A 759 -24.21 18.19 31.72
N ASP A 760 -25.18 18.69 30.92
CA ASP A 760 -26.53 19.13 31.36
C ASP A 760 -27.57 18.00 31.48
N ALA A 761 -27.22 16.73 31.79
CA ALA A 761 -28.24 15.69 31.98
C ALA A 761 -27.91 14.67 33.09
#